data_fdd400f9118460c7542486469596a8d6
#
_entry.id   fdd400f9118460c7542486469596a8d6
#
_cell.length_a   1.000
_cell.length_b   1.000
_cell.length_c   1.000
_cell.angle_alpha   90.00
_cell.angle_beta   90.00
_cell.angle_gamma   90.00
#
_symmetry.space_group_name_H-M   'P 1'
#
loop_
_entity.id
_entity.type
_entity.pdbx_description
1 polymer ?
#
loop_
_entity_poly.entity_id
_entity_poly.type
_entity_poly.pdbx_seq_one_letter_code
_entity_poly.pdbx_strand_id
1 'polypeptide(L)'
;MQDFLPVTKKEMQQRGWDQVDFVYLTGDAYVDHPSFGAAIISRLLESRGYRVGIIPQPDWRKKESVQVFGEPRLGFLVSAGNMDSMVNHYTVSRKHRQKDSYSPGGEVGLRPDMPTVVYSNLIRQTYKHTPIILGGIEASLRRLAHYDYWENKVRRSVLLDSGADLISYGMGEHSIIQIAEALQSGLPIDEITFVPGTVYKCKDLSRTYDPVILPSYETVSSDKRAYAESFAEQYRNTDPFTARVMAENYGNRGYVIQNPPALPLSQQEMDDVYDLPYRNAWHPMYDARGGIPALEEIKFSLTSNRGCFGGCNFCALTFHQGRILQARSHDSILREAEKMTKDPDFKGYIHDVGGPTADFRQPSCQKQLTKGVCQNRQCLFPKPCGNLTVDHTDYVSLLRKLRKLSGVKKVFIRSGVRFDYVVADKSPVFLQELVKHHVSGQLRVAPEHVSNQVLHYMGKPSHEVYQQFLDQYEKANAATGRKQYAVPYFMSSHPGCTIKEAVKLAEYVRDLGFTPEQVQDFYPTPSTLSTCMYYTGIHPLTKEKVYIPRDPHEKAIQRALMQYKNPANRNLVLEGLKMAGRMDLVGFGPKCLLRPERDRRKESGRAISGAERKKSQGRKPARKTIRNTHKKK
;
A
#
# COMPACT_ATOMS: atom_id res chain seq x y z
N MET A 1 -16.47 -7.61 29.24
CA MET A 1 -15.60 -7.16 28.12
C MET A 1 -15.22 -8.41 27.34
N GLN A 2 -15.38 -8.39 26.04
CA GLN A 2 -15.00 -9.54 25.20
C GLN A 2 -13.46 -9.64 25.16
N ASP A 3 -12.92 -10.85 25.33
CA ASP A 3 -11.48 -11.07 25.41
C ASP A 3 -10.81 -11.14 24.02
N PHE A 4 -9.49 -11.02 23.99
CA PHE A 4 -8.73 -11.33 22.77
C PHE A 4 -9.04 -12.74 22.28
N LEU A 5 -8.96 -13.00 20.99
CA LEU A 5 -8.96 -14.36 20.47
C LEU A 5 -7.73 -15.11 21.01
N PRO A 6 -7.85 -16.43 21.29
CA PRO A 6 -6.79 -17.17 21.94
C PRO A 6 -5.53 -17.27 21.05
N VAL A 7 -4.38 -17.06 21.66
CA VAL A 7 -3.04 -17.27 21.04
C VAL A 7 -2.31 -18.45 21.70
N THR A 8 -2.89 -19.05 22.74
CA THR A 8 -2.35 -20.19 23.47
C THR A 8 -3.42 -21.24 23.70
N LYS A 9 -2.99 -22.51 23.88
CA LYS A 9 -3.90 -23.59 24.26
C LYS A 9 -4.61 -23.32 25.58
N LYS A 10 -3.94 -22.66 26.54
CA LYS A 10 -4.53 -22.27 27.82
C LYS A 10 -5.69 -21.29 27.63
N GLU A 11 -5.53 -20.26 26.82
CA GLU A 11 -6.60 -19.29 26.53
C GLU A 11 -7.78 -19.94 25.79
N MET A 12 -7.50 -20.88 24.87
CA MET A 12 -8.52 -21.69 24.23
C MET A 12 -9.35 -22.48 25.26
N GLN A 13 -8.69 -23.17 26.20
CA GLN A 13 -9.34 -23.94 27.27
C GLN A 13 -10.14 -23.04 28.23
N GLN A 14 -9.66 -21.83 28.52
CA GLN A 14 -10.39 -20.85 29.34
C GLN A 14 -11.72 -20.42 28.72
N ARG A 15 -11.85 -20.51 27.38
CA ARG A 15 -13.10 -20.31 26.63
C ARG A 15 -13.99 -21.55 26.60
N GLY A 16 -13.59 -22.65 27.25
CA GLY A 16 -14.30 -23.93 27.22
C GLY A 16 -14.19 -24.68 25.90
N TRP A 17 -13.14 -24.39 25.10
CA TRP A 17 -12.93 -25.04 23.80
C TRP A 17 -11.88 -26.15 23.92
N ASP A 18 -12.22 -27.34 23.45
CA ASP A 18 -11.30 -28.47 23.36
C ASP A 18 -10.50 -28.45 22.03
N GLN A 19 -11.12 -27.91 20.99
CA GLN A 19 -10.53 -27.79 19.65
C GLN A 19 -11.02 -26.49 18.99
N VAL A 20 -10.18 -25.89 18.16
CA VAL A 20 -10.56 -24.76 17.30
C VAL A 20 -11.06 -25.26 15.94
N ASP A 21 -11.92 -24.48 15.31
CA ASP A 21 -12.39 -24.74 13.95
C ASP A 21 -11.36 -24.28 12.92
N PHE A 22 -10.79 -23.09 13.14
CA PHE A 22 -9.72 -22.53 12.32
C PHE A 22 -8.53 -22.09 13.17
N VAL A 23 -7.33 -22.24 12.61
CA VAL A 23 -6.11 -21.62 13.11
C VAL A 23 -5.63 -20.58 12.09
N TYR A 24 -5.53 -19.32 12.52
CA TYR A 24 -5.04 -18.24 11.68
C TYR A 24 -3.55 -17.98 11.96
N LEU A 25 -2.68 -18.23 10.95
CA LEU A 25 -1.26 -17.88 11.00
C LEU A 25 -1.03 -16.54 10.29
N THR A 26 -0.33 -15.64 10.96
CA THR A 26 0.00 -14.33 10.38
C THR A 26 1.47 -13.97 10.56
N GLY A 27 2.04 -13.31 9.54
CA GLY A 27 3.38 -12.73 9.64
C GLY A 27 3.47 -11.49 10.53
N ASP A 28 2.35 -10.87 10.89
CA ASP A 28 2.28 -9.75 11.83
C ASP A 28 2.08 -10.26 13.27
N ALA A 29 2.50 -9.44 14.24
CA ALA A 29 2.05 -9.59 15.62
C ALA A 29 0.51 -9.44 15.72
N TYR A 30 -0.12 -10.05 16.70
CA TYR A 30 -1.57 -9.96 16.86
C TYR A 30 -1.99 -8.61 17.45
N VAL A 31 -2.64 -7.84 16.61
CA VAL A 31 -3.34 -6.60 16.96
C VAL A 31 -4.81 -6.78 16.61
N ASP A 32 -5.67 -6.70 17.63
CA ASP A 32 -7.11 -6.85 17.47
C ASP A 32 -7.76 -5.49 17.14
N HIS A 33 -7.64 -5.11 15.87
CA HIS A 33 -8.08 -3.82 15.37
C HIS A 33 -8.60 -3.95 13.92
N PRO A 34 -9.66 -3.22 13.51
CA PRO A 34 -10.27 -3.33 12.17
C PRO A 34 -9.39 -2.84 11.00
N SER A 35 -8.17 -2.43 11.27
CA SER A 35 -7.14 -2.17 10.24
C SER A 35 -6.20 -3.37 10.00
N PHE A 36 -6.40 -4.49 10.70
CA PHE A 36 -5.61 -5.71 10.54
C PHE A 36 -6.45 -6.84 9.96
N GLY A 37 -6.05 -7.36 8.81
CA GLY A 37 -6.79 -8.42 8.13
C GLY A 37 -6.97 -9.69 8.99
N ALA A 38 -5.96 -10.04 9.79
CA ALA A 38 -6.05 -11.17 10.71
C ALA A 38 -7.18 -10.98 11.74
N ALA A 39 -7.30 -9.78 12.32
CA ALA A 39 -8.38 -9.46 13.26
C ALA A 39 -9.75 -9.47 12.57
N ILE A 40 -9.87 -8.84 11.40
CA ILE A 40 -11.13 -8.78 10.64
C ILE A 40 -11.65 -10.19 10.36
N ILE A 41 -10.86 -11.03 9.71
CA ILE A 41 -11.28 -12.38 9.29
C ILE A 41 -11.57 -13.25 10.50
N SER A 42 -10.73 -13.19 11.53
CA SER A 42 -10.93 -14.02 12.73
C SER A 42 -12.16 -13.60 13.53
N ARG A 43 -12.40 -12.28 13.71
CA ARG A 43 -13.60 -11.78 14.39
C ARG A 43 -14.88 -12.04 13.59
N LEU A 44 -14.80 -11.95 12.26
CA LEU A 44 -15.91 -12.27 11.37
C LEU A 44 -16.31 -13.74 11.49
N LEU A 45 -15.34 -14.66 11.49
CA LEU A 45 -15.60 -16.09 11.72
C LEU A 45 -16.14 -16.35 13.13
N GLU A 46 -15.57 -15.71 14.18
CA GLU A 46 -16.08 -15.80 15.55
C GLU A 46 -17.56 -15.35 15.63
N SER A 47 -17.93 -14.26 14.96
CA SER A 47 -19.31 -13.76 14.91
C SER A 47 -20.29 -14.72 14.24
N ARG A 48 -19.80 -15.66 13.44
CA ARG A 48 -20.56 -16.74 12.80
C ARG A 48 -20.53 -18.05 13.60
N GLY A 49 -19.98 -18.02 14.83
CA GLY A 49 -19.95 -19.17 15.73
C GLY A 49 -18.75 -20.10 15.56
N TYR A 50 -17.78 -19.77 14.70
CA TYR A 50 -16.56 -20.55 14.56
C TYR A 50 -15.55 -20.23 15.67
N ARG A 51 -14.86 -21.25 16.16
CA ARG A 51 -13.79 -21.13 17.16
C ARG A 51 -12.46 -20.89 16.43
N VAL A 52 -11.87 -19.71 16.63
CA VAL A 52 -10.65 -19.30 15.91
C VAL A 52 -9.50 -19.09 16.89
N GLY A 53 -8.38 -19.78 16.67
CA GLY A 53 -7.11 -19.52 17.33
C GLY A 53 -6.16 -18.75 16.43
N ILE A 54 -5.34 -17.85 16.98
CA ILE A 54 -4.38 -17.06 16.21
C ILE A 54 -2.97 -17.47 16.61
N ILE A 55 -2.12 -17.79 15.63
CA ILE A 55 -0.67 -18.01 15.82
C ILE A 55 0.05 -16.84 15.11
N PRO A 56 0.39 -15.77 15.85
CA PRO A 56 1.11 -14.64 15.28
C PRO A 56 2.61 -14.92 15.24
N GLN A 57 3.25 -14.65 14.12
CA GLN A 57 4.70 -14.76 13.92
C GLN A 57 5.28 -16.08 14.47
N PRO A 58 4.79 -17.29 14.03
CA PRO A 58 5.37 -18.55 14.47
C PRO A 58 6.86 -18.59 14.14
N ASP A 59 7.67 -19.20 15.02
CA ASP A 59 9.09 -19.39 14.75
C ASP A 59 9.28 -20.34 13.56
N TRP A 60 9.48 -19.75 12.41
CA TRP A 60 9.56 -20.45 11.13
C TRP A 60 10.73 -21.43 11.00
N ARG A 61 11.62 -21.46 11.99
CA ARG A 61 12.72 -22.44 12.08
C ARG A 61 12.30 -23.71 12.82
N LYS A 62 11.12 -23.72 13.45
CA LYS A 62 10.60 -24.82 14.28
C LYS A 62 9.21 -25.24 13.82
N LYS A 63 9.07 -26.48 13.36
CA LYS A 63 7.77 -27.01 12.93
C LYS A 63 6.71 -27.04 14.06
N GLU A 64 7.17 -27.17 15.31
CA GLU A 64 6.32 -27.21 16.50
C GLU A 64 5.58 -25.87 16.73
N SER A 65 6.10 -24.76 16.17
CA SER A 65 5.50 -23.44 16.33
C SER A 65 4.12 -23.30 15.71
N VAL A 66 3.74 -24.16 14.75
CA VAL A 66 2.41 -24.20 14.14
C VAL A 66 1.44 -25.16 14.83
N GLN A 67 1.87 -25.84 15.92
CA GLN A 67 1.10 -26.88 16.61
C GLN A 67 0.42 -26.39 17.90
N VAL A 68 0.42 -25.09 18.16
CA VAL A 68 -0.06 -24.48 19.42
C VAL A 68 -1.45 -24.96 19.82
N PHE A 69 -2.36 -25.08 18.87
CA PHE A 69 -3.75 -25.50 19.10
C PHE A 69 -4.03 -26.96 18.72
N GLY A 70 -3.03 -27.68 18.20
CA GLY A 70 -3.25 -28.96 17.54
C GLY A 70 -3.86 -28.81 16.15
N GLU A 71 -4.45 -29.88 15.63
CA GLU A 71 -5.11 -29.89 14.33
C GLU A 71 -6.47 -29.18 14.40
N PRO A 72 -6.72 -28.13 13.59
CA PRO A 72 -8.03 -27.49 13.56
C PRO A 72 -9.06 -28.39 12.86
N ARG A 73 -10.34 -28.25 13.22
CA ARG A 73 -11.42 -29.05 12.67
C ARG A 73 -11.68 -28.78 11.18
N LEU A 74 -11.54 -27.53 10.73
CA LEU A 74 -11.87 -27.11 9.36
C LEU A 74 -10.63 -26.71 8.54
N GLY A 75 -9.62 -26.06 9.14
CA GLY A 75 -8.43 -25.72 8.39
C GLY A 75 -7.57 -24.59 8.95
N PHE A 76 -6.48 -24.35 8.25
CA PHE A 76 -5.55 -23.27 8.51
C PHE A 76 -5.79 -22.09 7.58
N LEU A 77 -5.78 -20.88 8.11
CA LEU A 77 -5.79 -19.63 7.37
C LEU A 77 -4.40 -19.00 7.47
N VAL A 78 -3.79 -18.65 6.35
CA VAL A 78 -2.41 -18.19 6.33
C VAL A 78 -2.28 -16.87 5.57
N SER A 79 -1.67 -15.86 6.22
CA SER A 79 -1.34 -14.59 5.58
C SER A 79 0.06 -14.09 5.95
N ALA A 80 0.62 -13.23 5.10
CA ALA A 80 1.87 -12.53 5.40
C ALA A 80 1.71 -11.38 6.40
N GLY A 81 0.46 -10.98 6.68
CA GLY A 81 0.11 -9.80 7.45
C GLY A 81 -0.42 -8.66 6.57
N ASN A 82 -0.40 -7.44 7.11
CA ASN A 82 -0.95 -6.25 6.44
C ASN A 82 -0.13 -5.77 5.24
N MET A 83 1.13 -6.12 5.19
CA MET A 83 2.02 -5.78 4.07
C MET A 83 2.54 -7.04 3.38
N ASP A 84 2.90 -6.89 2.12
CA ASP A 84 3.73 -7.87 1.43
C ASP A 84 5.08 -8.00 2.18
N SER A 85 5.49 -9.23 2.50
CA SER A 85 6.66 -9.48 3.32
C SER A 85 7.94 -8.94 2.70
N MET A 86 8.10 -9.09 1.39
CA MET A 86 9.29 -8.62 0.68
C MET A 86 9.37 -7.10 0.66
N VAL A 87 8.22 -6.40 0.50
CA VAL A 87 8.14 -4.94 0.62
C VAL A 87 8.42 -4.48 2.04
N ASN A 88 7.99 -5.25 3.04
CA ASN A 88 8.24 -4.94 4.46
C ASN A 88 9.70 -5.14 4.85
N HIS A 89 10.35 -6.19 4.34
CA HIS A 89 11.73 -6.53 4.72
C HIS A 89 12.79 -5.74 3.97
N TYR A 90 12.53 -5.38 2.70
CA TYR A 90 13.56 -4.83 1.82
C TYR A 90 13.22 -3.44 1.30
N THR A 91 14.25 -2.65 1.09
CA THR A 91 14.19 -1.44 0.28
C THR A 91 14.21 -1.79 -1.22
N VAL A 92 13.92 -0.82 -2.09
CA VAL A 92 14.04 -1.01 -3.56
C VAL A 92 15.48 -1.39 -3.97
N SER A 93 16.49 -0.94 -3.24
CA SER A 93 17.88 -1.34 -3.45
C SER A 93 18.24 -2.69 -2.83
N ARG A 94 17.24 -3.50 -2.47
CA ARG A 94 17.35 -4.85 -1.88
C ARG A 94 18.16 -4.91 -0.58
N LYS A 95 18.22 -3.81 0.17
CA LYS A 95 18.82 -3.77 1.51
C LYS A 95 17.76 -4.07 2.55
N HIS A 96 18.09 -4.86 3.56
CA HIS A 96 17.19 -5.09 4.69
C HIS A 96 16.83 -3.78 5.40
N ARG A 97 15.55 -3.66 5.75
CA ARG A 97 15.08 -2.59 6.63
C ARG A 97 15.53 -2.88 8.06
N GLN A 98 15.72 -1.81 8.83
CA GLN A 98 16.20 -1.90 10.21
C GLN A 98 15.05 -1.94 11.24
N LYS A 99 13.81 -1.85 10.79
CA LYS A 99 12.63 -1.84 11.65
C LYS A 99 11.45 -2.52 10.95
N ASP A 100 10.73 -3.38 11.68
CA ASP A 100 9.45 -3.94 11.29
C ASP A 100 8.36 -3.40 12.21
N SER A 101 7.55 -2.45 11.73
CA SER A 101 6.51 -1.82 12.54
C SER A 101 5.38 -2.76 12.95
N TYR A 102 5.26 -3.92 12.31
CA TYR A 102 4.26 -4.94 12.62
C TYR A 102 4.77 -6.03 13.57
N SER A 103 5.96 -5.86 14.09
CA SER A 103 6.58 -6.77 15.06
C SER A 103 6.75 -6.09 16.44
N PRO A 104 6.81 -6.85 17.53
CA PRO A 104 6.99 -6.32 18.87
C PRO A 104 8.22 -5.43 18.98
N GLY A 105 8.06 -4.21 19.52
CA GLY A 105 9.12 -3.22 19.63
C GLY A 105 9.75 -2.77 18.31
N GLY A 106 9.21 -3.19 17.18
CA GLY A 106 9.77 -2.93 15.85
C GLY A 106 10.92 -3.88 15.47
N GLU A 107 11.05 -5.01 16.14
CA GLU A 107 12.09 -6.03 15.93
C GLU A 107 11.99 -6.64 14.52
N VAL A 108 13.14 -6.81 13.84
CA VAL A 108 13.23 -7.43 12.52
C VAL A 108 13.56 -8.92 12.61
N GLY A 109 13.16 -9.70 11.58
CA GLY A 109 13.53 -11.12 11.48
C GLY A 109 12.60 -12.09 12.20
N LEU A 110 11.47 -11.63 12.77
CA LEU A 110 10.47 -12.50 13.38
C LEU A 110 9.59 -13.18 12.34
N ARG A 111 9.38 -12.58 11.19
CA ARG A 111 8.72 -13.24 10.05
C ARG A 111 9.74 -13.67 9.00
N PRO A 112 9.51 -14.76 8.25
CA PRO A 112 10.36 -15.15 7.12
C PRO A 112 10.07 -14.27 5.89
N ASP A 113 10.93 -14.36 4.89
CA ASP A 113 10.57 -13.97 3.53
C ASP A 113 9.46 -14.90 3.03
N MET A 114 8.45 -14.32 2.36
CA MET A 114 7.30 -15.05 1.81
C MET A 114 6.61 -15.98 2.84
N PRO A 115 6.06 -15.43 3.95
CA PRO A 115 5.43 -16.21 5.01
C PRO A 115 4.32 -17.14 4.51
N THR A 116 3.57 -16.74 3.48
CA THR A 116 2.53 -17.59 2.86
C THR A 116 3.08 -18.93 2.37
N VAL A 117 4.31 -18.96 1.86
CA VAL A 117 4.99 -20.18 1.42
C VAL A 117 5.57 -20.93 2.62
N VAL A 118 6.32 -20.22 3.47
CA VAL A 118 7.06 -20.84 4.57
C VAL A 118 6.11 -21.46 5.59
N TYR A 119 5.09 -20.72 6.03
CA TYR A 119 4.13 -21.20 7.04
C TYR A 119 3.29 -22.38 6.50
N SER A 120 2.85 -22.32 5.25
CA SER A 120 2.11 -23.42 4.65
C SER A 120 2.94 -24.70 4.55
N ASN A 121 4.22 -24.57 4.20
CA ASN A 121 5.13 -25.72 4.18
C ASN A 121 5.36 -26.31 5.58
N LEU A 122 5.46 -25.48 6.64
CA LEU A 122 5.54 -25.97 8.02
C LEU A 122 4.27 -26.71 8.42
N ILE A 123 3.10 -26.18 8.06
CA ILE A 123 1.81 -26.84 8.31
C ILE A 123 1.78 -28.21 7.60
N ARG A 124 2.15 -28.28 6.31
CA ARG A 124 2.14 -29.53 5.54
C ARG A 124 3.09 -30.60 6.08
N GLN A 125 4.21 -30.21 6.67
CA GLN A 125 5.13 -31.16 7.32
C GLN A 125 4.48 -31.85 8.52
N THR A 126 3.54 -31.18 9.20
CA THR A 126 2.87 -31.69 10.39
C THR A 126 1.48 -32.27 10.06
N TYR A 127 0.67 -31.50 9.32
CA TYR A 127 -0.73 -31.82 9.00
C TYR A 127 -0.88 -31.98 7.48
N LYS A 128 -0.76 -33.22 7.02
CA LYS A 128 -0.65 -33.53 5.57
C LYS A 128 -1.93 -33.23 4.78
N HIS A 129 -3.09 -33.39 5.40
CA HIS A 129 -4.39 -33.37 4.73
C HIS A 129 -5.31 -32.23 5.17
N THR A 130 -4.97 -31.54 6.24
CA THR A 130 -5.77 -30.43 6.76
C THR A 130 -5.80 -29.28 5.75
N PRO A 131 -6.96 -28.70 5.44
CA PRO A 131 -7.08 -27.60 4.49
C PRO A 131 -6.20 -26.40 4.86
N ILE A 132 -5.54 -25.81 3.88
CA ILE A 132 -4.74 -24.58 3.99
C ILE A 132 -5.29 -23.56 3.00
N ILE A 133 -5.82 -22.46 3.52
CA ILE A 133 -6.36 -21.35 2.75
C ILE A 133 -5.43 -20.15 2.90
N LEU A 134 -4.86 -19.66 1.80
CA LEU A 134 -4.06 -18.43 1.79
C LEU A 134 -4.95 -17.20 1.67
N GLY A 135 -4.54 -16.10 2.30
CA GLY A 135 -5.21 -14.82 2.17
C GLY A 135 -4.24 -13.63 2.30
N GLY A 136 -4.82 -12.43 2.31
CA GLY A 136 -4.09 -11.18 2.43
C GLY A 136 -3.40 -10.73 1.15
N ILE A 137 -2.68 -9.60 1.25
CA ILE A 137 -2.12 -8.91 0.08
C ILE A 137 -1.05 -9.74 -0.64
N GLU A 138 -0.17 -10.44 0.09
CA GLU A 138 0.90 -11.24 -0.51
C GLU A 138 0.34 -12.35 -1.41
N ALA A 139 -0.65 -13.10 -0.93
CA ALA A 139 -1.30 -14.14 -1.71
C ALA A 139 -2.11 -13.55 -2.88
N SER A 140 -2.81 -12.44 -2.67
CA SER A 140 -3.57 -11.76 -3.70
C SER A 140 -2.70 -11.33 -4.88
N LEU A 141 -1.51 -10.81 -4.62
CA LEU A 141 -0.61 -10.31 -5.66
C LEU A 141 0.20 -11.41 -6.36
N ARG A 142 0.23 -12.63 -5.79
CA ARG A 142 0.99 -13.78 -6.33
C ARG A 142 0.11 -14.96 -6.72
N ARG A 143 -1.19 -14.73 -6.93
CA ARG A 143 -2.19 -15.77 -7.19
C ARG A 143 -2.05 -16.48 -8.53
N LEU A 144 -1.45 -15.83 -9.53
CA LEU A 144 -1.10 -16.37 -10.84
C LEU A 144 0.41 -16.21 -11.09
N ALA A 145 0.91 -16.56 -12.27
CA ALA A 145 2.29 -16.29 -12.64
C ALA A 145 2.59 -14.79 -12.54
N HIS A 146 3.65 -14.43 -11.88
CA HIS A 146 3.99 -13.05 -11.57
C HIS A 146 5.49 -12.80 -11.62
N TYR A 147 5.89 -11.58 -12.01
CA TYR A 147 7.28 -11.17 -11.94
C TYR A 147 7.69 -10.89 -10.49
N ASP A 148 8.73 -11.59 -10.05
CA ASP A 148 9.39 -11.34 -8.77
C ASP A 148 10.60 -10.42 -8.96
N TYR A 149 10.57 -9.28 -8.29
CA TYR A 149 11.62 -8.26 -8.40
C TYR A 149 12.95 -8.70 -7.77
N TRP A 150 12.89 -9.47 -6.67
CA TRP A 150 14.10 -9.87 -5.91
C TRP A 150 14.89 -10.95 -6.64
N GLU A 151 14.19 -11.92 -7.23
CA GLU A 151 14.81 -12.98 -8.04
C GLU A 151 14.96 -12.58 -9.52
N ASN A 152 14.36 -11.46 -9.94
CA ASN A 152 14.36 -10.96 -11.32
C ASN A 152 13.86 -12.01 -12.34
N LYS A 153 12.84 -12.77 -11.97
CA LYS A 153 12.23 -13.80 -12.83
C LYS A 153 10.71 -13.87 -12.63
N VAL A 154 10.03 -14.54 -13.56
CA VAL A 154 8.61 -14.89 -13.38
C VAL A 154 8.53 -16.12 -12.49
N ARG A 155 7.77 -16.02 -11.39
CA ARG A 155 7.46 -17.15 -10.50
C ARG A 155 6.08 -17.70 -10.82
N ARG A 156 5.87 -18.95 -10.41
CA ARG A 156 4.57 -19.61 -10.47
C ARG A 156 3.59 -18.99 -9.49
N SER A 157 2.31 -19.35 -9.62
CA SER A 157 1.32 -19.07 -8.58
C SER A 157 1.82 -19.50 -7.20
N VAL A 158 1.62 -18.65 -6.20
CA VAL A 158 1.94 -18.95 -4.80
C VAL A 158 1.18 -20.18 -4.30
N LEU A 159 0.02 -20.48 -4.88
CA LEU A 159 -0.76 -21.68 -4.56
C LEU A 159 0.03 -22.99 -4.84
N LEU A 160 0.85 -22.99 -5.88
CA LEU A 160 1.69 -24.13 -6.24
C LEU A 160 2.99 -24.18 -5.43
N ASP A 161 3.55 -23.02 -5.09
CA ASP A 161 4.81 -22.93 -4.35
C ASP A 161 4.65 -23.17 -2.85
N SER A 162 3.48 -22.84 -2.29
CA SER A 162 3.15 -23.01 -0.86
C SER A 162 2.65 -24.41 -0.48
N GLY A 163 2.14 -25.18 -1.45
CA GLY A 163 1.44 -26.43 -1.17
C GLY A 163 0.07 -26.25 -0.50
N ALA A 164 -0.46 -25.01 -0.47
CA ALA A 164 -1.82 -24.73 0.00
C ALA A 164 -2.88 -25.26 -0.97
N ASP A 165 -4.14 -25.28 -0.53
CA ASP A 165 -5.25 -25.85 -1.30
C ASP A 165 -6.05 -24.78 -2.03
N LEU A 166 -6.22 -23.60 -1.42
CA LEU A 166 -7.07 -22.52 -1.89
C LEU A 166 -6.44 -21.17 -1.57
N ILE A 167 -6.68 -20.17 -2.42
CA ILE A 167 -6.43 -18.76 -2.10
C ILE A 167 -7.77 -18.05 -2.02
N SER A 168 -8.01 -17.30 -0.94
CA SER A 168 -9.03 -16.25 -0.85
C SER A 168 -8.35 -14.91 -1.13
N TYR A 169 -8.54 -14.33 -2.31
CA TYR A 169 -7.87 -13.10 -2.71
C TYR A 169 -8.79 -11.87 -2.60
N GLY A 170 -8.18 -10.71 -2.51
CA GLY A 170 -8.91 -9.47 -2.37
C GLY A 170 -9.42 -9.21 -0.95
N MET A 171 -10.60 -8.60 -0.84
CA MET A 171 -11.33 -8.46 0.42
C MET A 171 -12.07 -9.76 0.69
N GLY A 172 -11.59 -10.51 1.68
CA GLY A 172 -11.94 -11.91 1.88
C GLY A 172 -13.21 -12.18 2.68
N GLU A 173 -13.98 -11.17 3.09
CA GLU A 173 -15.10 -11.34 4.02
C GLU A 173 -16.19 -12.27 3.48
N HIS A 174 -16.63 -12.07 2.24
CA HIS A 174 -17.63 -12.93 1.61
C HIS A 174 -17.09 -14.33 1.34
N SER A 175 -15.87 -14.43 0.78
CA SER A 175 -15.31 -15.72 0.39
C SER A 175 -15.00 -16.60 1.58
N ILE A 176 -14.49 -16.05 2.69
CA ILE A 176 -14.13 -16.86 3.85
C ILE A 176 -15.37 -17.44 4.56
N ILE A 177 -16.50 -16.72 4.59
CA ILE A 177 -17.75 -17.23 5.12
C ILE A 177 -18.21 -18.42 4.27
N GLN A 178 -18.29 -18.27 2.95
CA GLN A 178 -18.72 -19.34 2.05
C GLN A 178 -17.82 -20.57 2.12
N ILE A 179 -16.49 -20.36 2.21
CA ILE A 179 -15.51 -21.45 2.40
C ILE A 179 -15.75 -22.15 3.73
N ALA A 180 -15.95 -21.40 4.81
CA ALA A 180 -16.17 -21.95 6.14
C ALA A 180 -17.47 -22.78 6.19
N GLU A 181 -18.56 -22.29 5.60
CA GLU A 181 -19.84 -22.99 5.50
C GLU A 181 -19.73 -24.26 4.65
N ALA A 182 -19.01 -24.22 3.53
CA ALA A 182 -18.76 -25.40 2.70
C ALA A 182 -17.97 -26.48 3.44
N LEU A 183 -16.87 -26.10 4.12
CA LEU A 183 -16.08 -27.02 4.93
C LEU A 183 -16.90 -27.57 6.13
N GLN A 184 -17.70 -26.73 6.77
CA GLN A 184 -18.60 -27.12 7.87
C GLN A 184 -19.63 -28.16 7.41
N SER A 185 -20.13 -28.07 6.18
CA SER A 185 -21.06 -29.03 5.59
C SER A 185 -20.40 -30.35 5.19
N GLY A 186 -19.07 -30.46 5.33
CA GLY A 186 -18.29 -31.64 4.98
C GLY A 186 -17.81 -31.68 3.54
N LEU A 187 -17.91 -30.59 2.78
CA LEU A 187 -17.42 -30.54 1.42
C LEU A 187 -15.88 -30.55 1.42
N PRO A 188 -15.22 -31.46 0.68
CA PRO A 188 -13.76 -31.45 0.55
C PRO A 188 -13.24 -30.14 -0.05
N ILE A 189 -12.08 -29.68 0.41
CA ILE A 189 -11.50 -28.38 0.01
C ILE A 189 -11.26 -28.28 -1.52
N ASP A 190 -10.93 -29.36 -2.18
CA ASP A 190 -10.70 -29.44 -3.63
C ASP A 190 -12.00 -29.40 -4.46
N GLU A 191 -13.15 -29.56 -3.83
CA GLU A 191 -14.47 -29.37 -4.44
C GLU A 191 -15.02 -27.95 -4.27
N ILE A 192 -14.38 -27.12 -3.42
CA ILE A 192 -14.75 -25.69 -3.24
C ILE A 192 -14.21 -24.87 -4.40
N THR A 193 -14.81 -25.04 -5.58
CA THR A 193 -14.38 -24.39 -6.84
C THR A 193 -15.28 -23.23 -7.27
N PHE A 194 -16.40 -23.02 -6.58
CA PHE A 194 -17.50 -22.12 -6.98
C PHE A 194 -17.50 -20.78 -6.25
N VAL A 195 -16.64 -20.58 -5.24
CA VAL A 195 -16.65 -19.38 -4.41
C VAL A 195 -15.99 -18.21 -5.14
N PRO A 196 -16.65 -17.06 -5.35
CA PRO A 196 -16.03 -15.87 -5.91
C PRO A 196 -14.88 -15.35 -5.01
N GLY A 197 -13.86 -14.76 -5.63
CA GLY A 197 -12.68 -14.27 -4.90
C GLY A 197 -11.72 -15.38 -4.49
N THR A 198 -11.79 -16.55 -5.15
CA THR A 198 -10.88 -17.68 -4.86
C THR A 198 -10.00 -18.07 -6.06
N VAL A 199 -8.91 -18.76 -5.74
CA VAL A 199 -8.03 -19.41 -6.72
C VAL A 199 -7.77 -20.85 -6.26
N TYR A 200 -7.98 -21.80 -7.14
CA TYR A 200 -7.85 -23.23 -6.85
C TYR A 200 -7.03 -23.97 -7.93
N LYS A 201 -6.67 -25.20 -7.65
CA LYS A 201 -5.94 -26.10 -8.57
C LYS A 201 -6.87 -27.15 -9.16
N CYS A 202 -6.72 -27.49 -10.41
CA CYS A 202 -7.37 -28.64 -11.03
C CYS A 202 -6.45 -29.34 -12.03
N LYS A 203 -6.75 -30.60 -12.32
CA LYS A 203 -5.96 -31.37 -13.28
C LYS A 203 -6.30 -31.01 -14.72
N ASP A 204 -7.56 -30.74 -14.98
CA ASP A 204 -8.12 -30.39 -16.29
C ASP A 204 -9.25 -29.38 -16.16
N LEU A 205 -9.78 -28.91 -17.29
CA LEU A 205 -10.84 -27.89 -17.35
C LEU A 205 -12.26 -28.46 -17.42
N SER A 206 -12.46 -29.77 -17.26
CA SER A 206 -13.77 -30.42 -17.44
C SER A 206 -14.87 -29.87 -16.53
N ARG A 207 -14.49 -29.33 -15.36
CA ARG A 207 -15.42 -28.69 -14.39
C ARG A 207 -15.42 -27.17 -14.45
N THR A 208 -14.76 -26.55 -15.44
CA THR A 208 -14.63 -25.08 -15.53
C THR A 208 -15.39 -24.58 -16.75
N TYR A 209 -16.40 -23.75 -16.53
CA TYR A 209 -17.24 -23.25 -17.63
C TYR A 209 -16.60 -22.02 -18.29
N ASP A 210 -16.38 -22.09 -19.61
CA ASP A 210 -15.92 -21.02 -20.50
C ASP A 210 -14.81 -20.10 -19.92
N PRO A 211 -13.69 -20.65 -19.44
CA PRO A 211 -12.63 -19.82 -18.86
C PRO A 211 -11.87 -19.04 -19.94
N VAL A 212 -11.36 -17.87 -19.57
CA VAL A 212 -10.30 -17.19 -20.33
C VAL A 212 -9.01 -17.97 -20.14
N ILE A 213 -8.51 -18.57 -21.22
CA ILE A 213 -7.25 -19.30 -21.20
C ILE A 213 -6.10 -18.30 -21.32
N LEU A 214 -5.31 -18.19 -20.26
CA LEU A 214 -4.09 -17.41 -20.25
C LEU A 214 -2.93 -18.17 -20.92
N PRO A 215 -1.92 -17.48 -21.49
CA PRO A 215 -0.68 -18.13 -21.90
C PRO A 215 -0.11 -18.96 -20.74
N SER A 216 0.47 -20.14 -21.05
CA SER A 216 1.00 -21.05 -20.02
C SER A 216 2.15 -20.42 -19.22
N TYR A 217 2.39 -20.94 -18.01
CA TYR A 217 3.53 -20.51 -17.19
C TYR A 217 4.86 -20.59 -17.94
N GLU A 218 5.10 -21.68 -18.69
CA GLU A 218 6.30 -21.87 -19.48
C GLU A 218 6.45 -20.73 -20.52
N THR A 219 5.35 -20.38 -21.17
CA THR A 219 5.33 -19.28 -22.16
C THR A 219 5.60 -17.94 -21.51
N VAL A 220 4.87 -17.57 -20.44
CA VAL A 220 5.04 -16.25 -19.79
C VAL A 220 6.38 -16.12 -19.06
N SER A 221 7.00 -17.21 -18.67
CA SER A 221 8.33 -17.20 -18.04
C SER A 221 9.46 -16.96 -19.02
N SER A 222 9.28 -17.30 -20.30
CA SER A 222 10.28 -17.19 -21.36
C SER A 222 10.03 -16.02 -22.33
N ASP A 223 8.78 -15.63 -22.55
CA ASP A 223 8.38 -14.56 -23.47
C ASP A 223 7.75 -13.36 -22.74
N LYS A 224 8.43 -12.22 -22.80
CA LYS A 224 7.97 -10.95 -22.20
C LYS A 224 6.69 -10.41 -22.83
N ARG A 225 6.45 -10.68 -24.13
CA ARG A 225 5.22 -10.27 -24.81
C ARG A 225 4.04 -11.08 -24.29
N ALA A 226 4.20 -12.40 -24.22
CA ALA A 226 3.20 -13.29 -23.66
C ALA A 226 2.87 -12.94 -22.19
N TYR A 227 3.89 -12.56 -21.39
CA TYR A 227 3.67 -12.05 -20.03
C TYR A 227 2.82 -10.76 -20.04
N ALA A 228 3.10 -9.81 -20.93
CA ALA A 228 2.32 -8.57 -21.02
C ALA A 228 0.88 -8.84 -21.48
N GLU A 229 0.66 -9.82 -22.33
CA GLU A 229 -0.68 -10.26 -22.78
C GLU A 229 -1.46 -10.92 -21.65
N SER A 230 -0.85 -11.88 -20.94
CA SER A 230 -1.44 -12.50 -19.75
C SER A 230 -1.82 -11.45 -18.71
N PHE A 231 -0.93 -10.51 -18.42
CA PHE A 231 -1.21 -9.43 -17.47
C PHE A 231 -2.37 -8.52 -17.94
N ALA A 232 -2.46 -8.21 -19.23
CA ALA A 232 -3.55 -7.41 -19.77
C ALA A 232 -4.91 -8.09 -19.55
N GLU A 233 -5.00 -9.41 -19.72
CA GLU A 233 -6.22 -10.17 -19.43
C GLU A 233 -6.53 -10.17 -17.93
N GLN A 234 -5.53 -10.36 -17.07
CA GLN A 234 -5.72 -10.26 -15.61
C GLN A 234 -6.25 -8.87 -15.21
N TYR A 235 -5.72 -7.80 -15.81
CA TYR A 235 -6.17 -6.43 -15.52
C TYR A 235 -7.61 -6.17 -15.94
N ARG A 236 -8.06 -6.69 -17.11
CA ARG A 236 -9.44 -6.58 -17.58
C ARG A 236 -10.42 -7.34 -16.68
N ASN A 237 -9.95 -8.39 -16.01
CA ASN A 237 -10.75 -9.26 -15.15
C ASN A 237 -10.61 -8.92 -13.66
N THR A 238 -10.43 -7.63 -13.30
CA THR A 238 -10.39 -7.16 -11.91
C THR A 238 -11.74 -6.68 -11.38
N ASP A 239 -12.78 -6.62 -12.23
CA ASP A 239 -14.10 -6.13 -11.85
C ASP A 239 -15.04 -7.29 -11.50
N PRO A 240 -15.70 -7.28 -10.31
CA PRO A 240 -16.54 -8.39 -9.88
C PRO A 240 -17.82 -8.60 -10.71
N PHE A 241 -18.29 -7.58 -11.46
CA PHE A 241 -19.50 -7.69 -12.27
C PHE A 241 -19.26 -8.24 -13.69
N THR A 242 -18.04 -8.06 -14.21
CA THR A 242 -17.74 -8.38 -15.61
C THR A 242 -16.57 -9.33 -15.79
N ALA A 243 -15.87 -9.67 -14.71
CA ALA A 243 -14.76 -10.62 -14.77
C ALA A 243 -15.25 -12.02 -15.12
N ARG A 244 -14.41 -12.72 -15.87
CA ARG A 244 -14.58 -14.14 -16.22
C ARG A 244 -13.62 -14.99 -15.41
N VAL A 245 -13.94 -16.27 -15.31
CA VAL A 245 -12.99 -17.27 -14.81
C VAL A 245 -11.75 -17.27 -15.70
N MET A 246 -10.56 -17.32 -15.11
CA MET A 246 -9.29 -17.41 -15.85
C MET A 246 -8.58 -18.71 -15.51
N ALA A 247 -7.95 -19.34 -16.51
CA ALA A 247 -7.21 -20.57 -16.36
C ALA A 247 -5.78 -20.40 -16.88
N GLU A 248 -4.79 -20.70 -16.04
CA GLU A 248 -3.37 -20.68 -16.38
C GLU A 248 -2.80 -22.11 -16.28
N ASN A 249 -2.16 -22.58 -17.36
CA ASN A 249 -1.59 -23.94 -17.45
C ASN A 249 -0.18 -23.98 -16.84
N TYR A 250 0.11 -25.03 -16.08
CA TYR A 250 1.41 -25.30 -15.43
C TYR A 250 1.99 -26.66 -15.82
N GLY A 251 1.73 -27.10 -17.04
CA GLY A 251 2.23 -28.39 -17.58
C GLY A 251 1.71 -29.56 -16.76
N ASN A 252 2.59 -30.42 -16.32
CA ASN A 252 2.24 -31.64 -15.56
C ASN A 252 1.54 -31.37 -14.21
N ARG A 253 1.50 -30.11 -13.76
CA ARG A 253 0.81 -29.72 -12.53
C ARG A 253 -0.66 -29.34 -12.73
N GLY A 254 -1.14 -29.40 -13.99
CA GLY A 254 -2.51 -29.02 -14.35
C GLY A 254 -2.68 -27.51 -14.44
N TYR A 255 -3.81 -27.03 -13.98
CA TYR A 255 -4.22 -25.64 -14.09
C TYR A 255 -4.36 -24.98 -12.72
N VAL A 256 -4.10 -23.68 -12.68
CA VAL A 256 -4.53 -22.78 -11.62
C VAL A 256 -5.70 -21.96 -12.18
N ILE A 257 -6.82 -22.02 -11.51
CA ILE A 257 -8.06 -21.36 -11.89
C ILE A 257 -8.31 -20.20 -10.95
N GLN A 258 -8.55 -19.01 -11.51
CA GLN A 258 -8.99 -17.84 -10.75
C GLN A 258 -10.47 -17.59 -11.03
N ASN A 259 -11.29 -17.67 -10.00
CA ASN A 259 -12.68 -17.21 -10.05
C ASN A 259 -12.75 -15.67 -10.14
N PRO A 260 -13.86 -15.08 -10.63
CA PRO A 260 -14.11 -13.65 -10.54
C PRO A 260 -13.93 -13.13 -9.13
N PRO A 261 -13.56 -11.84 -8.93
CA PRO A 261 -13.52 -11.25 -7.60
C PRO A 261 -14.87 -11.36 -6.90
N ALA A 262 -14.85 -11.46 -5.56
CA ALA A 262 -16.06 -11.35 -4.76
C ALA A 262 -16.72 -9.96 -4.98
N LEU A 263 -18.03 -9.89 -4.87
CA LEU A 263 -18.76 -8.62 -4.89
C LEU A 263 -18.29 -7.72 -3.74
N PRO A 264 -18.26 -6.40 -3.95
CA PRO A 264 -17.95 -5.47 -2.86
C PRO A 264 -18.99 -5.60 -1.75
N LEU A 265 -18.55 -5.38 -0.51
CA LEU A 265 -19.48 -5.29 0.61
C LEU A 265 -20.43 -4.11 0.41
N SER A 266 -21.70 -4.32 0.72
CA SER A 266 -22.67 -3.25 0.90
C SER A 266 -22.28 -2.34 2.05
N GLN A 267 -22.90 -1.17 2.17
CA GLN A 267 -22.63 -0.27 3.30
C GLN A 267 -22.97 -0.94 4.66
N GLN A 268 -24.08 -1.69 4.72
CA GLN A 268 -24.46 -2.40 5.94
C GLN A 268 -23.43 -3.47 6.33
N GLU A 269 -22.99 -4.29 5.38
CA GLU A 269 -21.96 -5.31 5.62
C GLU A 269 -20.63 -4.67 6.03
N MET A 270 -20.26 -3.53 5.43
CA MET A 270 -19.10 -2.75 5.89
C MET A 270 -19.27 -2.31 7.35
N ASP A 271 -20.43 -1.78 7.70
CA ASP A 271 -20.72 -1.34 9.06
C ASP A 271 -20.68 -2.51 10.04
N ASP A 272 -21.28 -3.66 9.68
CA ASP A 272 -21.27 -4.88 10.49
C ASP A 272 -19.84 -5.38 10.76
N VAL A 273 -18.96 -5.35 9.74
CA VAL A 273 -17.55 -5.72 9.90
C VAL A 273 -16.81 -4.78 10.88
N TYR A 274 -17.06 -3.47 10.80
CA TYR A 274 -16.40 -2.50 11.68
C TYR A 274 -17.02 -2.42 13.08
N ASP A 275 -18.25 -2.89 13.26
CA ASP A 275 -18.93 -2.99 14.57
C ASP A 275 -18.59 -4.28 15.32
N LEU A 276 -17.83 -5.21 14.74
CA LEU A 276 -17.33 -6.39 15.44
C LEU A 276 -16.55 -5.99 16.71
N PRO A 277 -16.51 -6.88 17.72
CA PRO A 277 -16.06 -6.51 19.07
C PRO A 277 -14.53 -6.45 19.19
N TYR A 278 -13.89 -5.60 18.38
CA TYR A 278 -12.44 -5.39 18.47
C TYR A 278 -12.02 -4.76 19.78
N ARG A 279 -10.84 -5.19 20.28
CA ARG A 279 -10.20 -4.63 21.48
C ARG A 279 -9.52 -3.28 21.20
N ASN A 280 -9.22 -2.97 19.96
CA ASN A 280 -8.42 -1.82 19.51
C ASN A 280 -7.06 -1.75 20.22
N ALA A 281 -6.46 -2.90 20.46
CA ALA A 281 -5.20 -3.06 21.19
C ALA A 281 -4.39 -4.24 20.62
N TRP A 282 -3.11 -4.26 20.91
CA TRP A 282 -2.29 -5.46 20.75
C TRP A 282 -2.54 -6.46 21.88
N HIS A 283 -2.26 -7.73 21.62
CA HIS A 283 -2.37 -8.76 22.64
C HIS A 283 -1.37 -8.51 23.80
N PRO A 284 -1.74 -8.67 25.09
CA PRO A 284 -0.89 -8.33 26.23
C PRO A 284 0.47 -9.04 26.28
N MET A 285 0.64 -10.15 25.56
CA MET A 285 1.94 -10.83 25.43
C MET A 285 3.06 -9.94 24.92
N TYR A 286 2.74 -8.79 24.30
CA TYR A 286 3.72 -7.86 23.76
C TYR A 286 4.08 -6.68 24.67
N ASP A 287 3.42 -6.51 25.81
CA ASP A 287 3.63 -5.36 26.71
C ASP A 287 5.10 -5.25 27.15
N ALA A 288 5.67 -6.37 27.59
CA ALA A 288 7.08 -6.43 28.01
C ALA A 288 8.09 -6.20 26.86
N ARG A 289 7.64 -6.27 25.60
CA ARG A 289 8.46 -6.09 24.39
C ARG A 289 8.26 -4.72 23.72
N GLY A 290 7.58 -3.78 24.39
CA GLY A 290 7.38 -2.42 23.88
C GLY A 290 6.21 -2.27 22.90
N GLY A 291 5.25 -3.19 22.92
CA GLY A 291 4.03 -3.12 22.11
C GLY A 291 4.29 -3.25 20.59
N ILE A 292 3.30 -2.83 19.80
CA ILE A 292 3.36 -2.93 18.33
C ILE A 292 3.30 -1.53 17.71
N PRO A 293 4.40 -1.03 17.12
CA PRO A 293 4.48 0.35 16.62
C PRO A 293 3.41 0.70 15.56
N ALA A 294 2.97 -0.26 14.75
CA ALA A 294 1.93 -0.02 13.77
C ALA A 294 0.59 0.40 14.39
N LEU A 295 0.26 -0.09 15.59
CA LEU A 295 -0.97 0.32 16.27
C LEU A 295 -0.91 1.78 16.73
N GLU A 296 0.24 2.29 17.15
CA GLU A 296 0.40 3.68 17.61
C GLU A 296 -0.01 4.68 16.53
N GLU A 297 0.26 4.35 15.26
CA GLU A 297 -0.08 5.20 14.12
C GLU A 297 -1.59 5.24 13.82
N ILE A 298 -2.31 4.16 14.11
CA ILE A 298 -3.70 3.98 13.67
C ILE A 298 -4.71 3.89 14.81
N LYS A 299 -4.30 3.72 16.06
CA LYS A 299 -5.20 3.51 17.23
C LYS A 299 -6.35 4.52 17.29
N PHE A 300 -6.09 5.77 16.92
CA PHE A 300 -7.06 6.85 16.89
C PHE A 300 -7.32 7.36 15.47
N SER A 301 -7.36 6.46 14.51
CA SER A 301 -7.70 6.74 13.11
C SER A 301 -8.94 5.95 12.71
N LEU A 302 -9.77 6.55 11.84
CA LEU A 302 -11.04 6.00 11.38
C LEU A 302 -10.95 5.61 9.91
N THR A 303 -11.14 4.34 9.60
CA THR A 303 -11.30 3.91 8.21
C THR A 303 -12.72 4.23 7.74
N SER A 304 -12.85 5.10 6.77
CA SER A 304 -14.15 5.53 6.25
C SER A 304 -14.58 4.79 4.99
N ASN A 305 -13.63 4.22 4.26
CA ASN A 305 -13.88 3.55 2.97
C ASN A 305 -12.76 2.57 2.61
N ARG A 306 -13.08 1.64 1.72
CA ARG A 306 -12.16 0.72 1.04
C ARG A 306 -12.36 0.82 -0.47
N GLY A 307 -11.38 0.31 -1.24
CA GLY A 307 -11.35 0.44 -2.69
C GLY A 307 -10.90 1.82 -3.16
N CYS A 308 -10.47 1.93 -4.41
CA CYS A 308 -9.98 3.19 -4.97
C CYS A 308 -10.16 3.23 -6.49
N PHE A 309 -11.03 4.11 -6.98
CA PHE A 309 -11.22 4.30 -8.42
C PHE A 309 -10.14 5.16 -9.10
N GLY A 310 -9.15 5.62 -8.34
CA GLY A 310 -7.99 6.34 -8.87
C GLY A 310 -7.18 5.53 -9.86
N GLY A 311 -7.05 4.21 -9.63
CA GLY A 311 -6.49 3.25 -10.58
C GLY A 311 -5.05 3.52 -11.03
N CYS A 312 -4.21 4.13 -10.16
CA CYS A 312 -2.80 4.39 -10.50
C CYS A 312 -2.08 3.09 -10.88
N ASN A 313 -1.27 3.14 -11.94
CA ASN A 313 -0.68 1.96 -12.56
C ASN A 313 0.35 1.22 -11.67
N PHE A 314 0.94 1.91 -10.70
CA PHE A 314 1.91 1.34 -9.75
C PHE A 314 1.26 0.81 -8.46
N CYS A 315 -0.04 1.04 -8.26
CA CYS A 315 -0.70 0.75 -6.98
C CYS A 315 -1.30 -0.66 -6.96
N ALA A 316 -0.90 -1.45 -5.96
CA ALA A 316 -1.39 -2.80 -5.76
C ALA A 316 -2.87 -2.88 -5.32
N LEU A 317 -3.45 -1.77 -4.84
CA LEU A 317 -4.83 -1.74 -4.36
C LEU A 317 -5.84 -2.13 -5.44
N THR A 318 -5.57 -1.84 -6.72
CA THR A 318 -6.41 -2.26 -7.84
C THR A 318 -6.63 -3.78 -7.87
N PHE A 319 -5.61 -4.57 -7.53
CA PHE A 319 -5.63 -6.03 -7.53
C PHE A 319 -5.98 -6.65 -6.18
N HIS A 320 -6.00 -5.85 -5.11
CA HIS A 320 -6.34 -6.33 -3.76
C HIS A 320 -7.68 -5.80 -3.27
N GLN A 321 -7.90 -4.49 -3.21
CA GLN A 321 -9.17 -3.91 -2.77
C GLN A 321 -10.16 -3.63 -3.91
N GLY A 322 -9.66 -3.61 -5.15
CA GLY A 322 -10.45 -3.28 -6.32
C GLY A 322 -10.67 -1.78 -6.52
N ARG A 323 -11.39 -1.45 -7.60
CA ARG A 323 -11.68 -0.06 -8.01
C ARG A 323 -13.08 0.42 -7.63
N ILE A 324 -13.91 -0.43 -7.04
CA ILE A 324 -15.24 -0.07 -6.55
C ILE A 324 -15.10 0.39 -5.11
N LEU A 325 -15.67 1.55 -4.83
CA LEU A 325 -15.63 2.12 -3.50
C LEU A 325 -16.68 1.45 -2.59
N GLN A 326 -16.26 1.13 -1.37
CA GLN A 326 -17.09 0.60 -0.30
C GLN A 326 -16.98 1.56 0.87
N ALA A 327 -18.05 2.29 1.18
CA ALA A 327 -18.06 3.32 2.22
C ALA A 327 -18.88 2.86 3.43
N ARG A 328 -18.39 3.16 4.62
CA ARG A 328 -19.13 3.00 5.88
C ARG A 328 -20.15 4.13 6.04
N SER A 329 -21.22 3.85 6.76
CA SER A 329 -22.18 4.88 7.16
C SER A 329 -21.55 5.88 8.15
N HIS A 330 -22.14 7.07 8.24
CA HIS A 330 -21.74 8.03 9.27
C HIS A 330 -21.93 7.47 10.67
N ASP A 331 -23.03 6.75 10.91
CA ASP A 331 -23.37 6.23 12.24
C ASP A 331 -22.38 5.18 12.73
N SER A 332 -21.92 4.29 11.84
CA SER A 332 -20.85 3.33 12.16
C SER A 332 -19.55 4.04 12.56
N ILE A 333 -19.14 5.06 11.78
CA ILE A 333 -17.91 5.82 12.05
C ILE A 333 -18.03 6.63 13.34
N LEU A 334 -19.20 7.24 13.60
CA LEU A 334 -19.46 8.01 14.83
C LEU A 334 -19.44 7.11 16.06
N ARG A 335 -20.06 5.90 16.01
CA ARG A 335 -20.01 4.92 17.10
C ARG A 335 -18.56 4.52 17.43
N GLU A 336 -17.72 4.28 16.41
CA GLU A 336 -16.31 3.97 16.63
C GLU A 336 -15.57 5.16 17.26
N ALA A 337 -15.79 6.38 16.77
CA ALA A 337 -15.21 7.58 17.34
C ALA A 337 -15.63 7.80 18.81
N GLU A 338 -16.89 7.55 19.14
CA GLU A 338 -17.39 7.62 20.54
C GLU A 338 -16.71 6.57 21.44
N LYS A 339 -16.44 5.36 20.93
CA LYS A 339 -15.62 4.38 21.67
C LYS A 339 -14.21 4.90 21.92
N MET A 340 -13.59 5.52 20.91
CA MET A 340 -12.25 6.13 21.04
C MET A 340 -12.20 7.22 22.10
N THR A 341 -13.24 8.06 22.24
CA THR A 341 -13.25 9.14 23.23
C THR A 341 -13.23 8.61 24.68
N LYS A 342 -13.60 7.35 24.89
CA LYS A 342 -13.60 6.66 26.19
C LYS A 342 -12.27 5.96 26.51
N ASP A 343 -11.35 5.86 25.53
CA ASP A 343 -10.03 5.27 25.75
C ASP A 343 -9.17 6.24 26.62
N PRO A 344 -8.53 5.76 27.71
CA PRO A 344 -7.73 6.60 28.61
C PRO A 344 -6.54 7.29 27.91
N ASP A 345 -6.06 6.71 26.80
CA ASP A 345 -4.97 7.28 26.02
C ASP A 345 -5.43 8.36 25.04
N PHE A 346 -6.73 8.49 24.81
CA PHE A 346 -7.27 9.48 23.87
C PHE A 346 -7.10 10.90 24.40
N LYS A 347 -6.33 11.71 23.69
CA LYS A 347 -6.06 13.11 24.06
C LYS A 347 -6.95 14.13 23.33
N GLY A 348 -8.01 13.67 22.68
CA GLY A 348 -8.95 14.48 21.93
C GLY A 348 -8.60 14.64 20.44
N TYR A 349 -7.67 13.86 19.92
CA TYR A 349 -7.21 13.96 18.53
C TYR A 349 -7.55 12.70 17.74
N ILE A 350 -8.43 12.84 16.75
CA ILE A 350 -8.60 11.83 15.71
C ILE A 350 -7.49 12.08 14.68
N HIS A 351 -6.62 11.11 14.50
CA HIS A 351 -5.39 11.26 13.73
C HIS A 351 -5.64 11.21 12.22
N ASP A 352 -6.66 10.48 11.79
CA ASP A 352 -7.05 10.36 10.39
C ASP A 352 -8.52 9.93 10.26
N VAL A 353 -9.16 10.36 9.18
CA VAL A 353 -10.47 9.86 8.73
C VAL A 353 -10.37 9.61 7.25
N GLY A 354 -10.18 8.36 6.85
CA GLY A 354 -9.90 8.09 5.45
C GLY A 354 -9.88 6.62 5.06
N GLY A 355 -9.10 6.33 4.07
CA GLY A 355 -8.93 5.01 3.48
C GLY A 355 -7.78 5.06 2.45
N PRO A 356 -7.82 4.25 1.38
CA PRO A 356 -6.82 4.33 0.31
C PRO A 356 -6.70 5.72 -0.33
N THR A 357 -7.80 6.47 -0.32
CA THR A 357 -7.91 7.88 -0.70
C THR A 357 -8.93 8.51 0.24
N ALA A 358 -8.53 9.55 0.99
CA ALA A 358 -9.33 10.10 2.09
C ALA A 358 -10.67 10.66 1.63
N ASP A 359 -10.66 11.41 0.54
CA ASP A 359 -11.78 12.18 0.01
C ASP A 359 -12.72 11.38 -0.90
N PHE A 360 -12.52 10.06 -1.05
CA PHE A 360 -13.44 9.20 -1.78
C PHE A 360 -14.50 8.62 -0.82
N ARG A 361 -15.74 9.06 -0.96
CA ARG A 361 -16.86 8.60 -0.14
C ARG A 361 -18.03 8.04 -0.94
N GLN A 362 -18.03 8.24 -2.24
CA GLN A 362 -19.08 7.82 -3.13
C GLN A 362 -18.54 7.06 -4.33
N PRO A 363 -19.32 6.17 -4.96
CA PRO A 363 -18.95 5.53 -6.22
C PRO A 363 -18.58 6.58 -7.27
N SER A 364 -17.60 6.27 -8.12
CA SER A 364 -17.15 7.21 -9.16
C SER A 364 -18.26 7.60 -10.15
N CYS A 365 -19.26 6.74 -10.37
CA CYS A 365 -20.44 7.01 -11.20
C CYS A 365 -21.51 5.93 -10.97
N GLN A 366 -22.75 6.20 -11.37
CA GLN A 366 -23.87 5.28 -11.23
C GLN A 366 -23.65 3.95 -11.97
N LYS A 367 -22.89 3.97 -13.08
CA LYS A 367 -22.56 2.74 -13.82
C LYS A 367 -21.80 1.72 -12.96
N GLN A 368 -20.94 2.17 -12.05
CA GLN A 368 -20.18 1.25 -11.18
C GLN A 368 -21.07 0.38 -10.31
N LEU A 369 -22.24 0.87 -9.90
CA LEU A 369 -23.14 0.15 -9.01
C LEU A 369 -23.86 -1.02 -9.70
N THR A 370 -23.98 -0.99 -11.03
CA THR A 370 -24.77 -1.97 -11.78
C THR A 370 -23.98 -2.74 -12.84
N LYS A 371 -22.97 -2.12 -13.43
CA LYS A 371 -22.18 -2.67 -14.54
C LYS A 371 -20.67 -2.74 -14.23
N GLY A 372 -20.29 -2.42 -13.01
CA GLY A 372 -18.90 -2.41 -12.57
C GLY A 372 -18.04 -1.33 -13.20
N VAL A 373 -16.72 -1.50 -13.10
CA VAL A 373 -15.72 -0.55 -13.59
C VAL A 373 -15.42 -0.72 -15.08
N CYS A 374 -15.03 0.36 -15.72
CA CYS A 374 -14.63 0.32 -17.13
C CYS A 374 -13.30 -0.44 -17.30
N GLN A 375 -13.27 -1.41 -18.22
CA GLN A 375 -12.05 -2.19 -18.51
C GLN A 375 -10.95 -1.35 -19.20
N ASN A 376 -11.36 -0.41 -20.08
CA ASN A 376 -10.45 0.33 -20.96
C ASN A 376 -10.26 1.80 -20.55
N ARG A 377 -10.74 2.19 -19.35
CA ARG A 377 -10.68 3.57 -18.89
C ARG A 377 -10.52 3.65 -17.37
N GLN A 378 -9.70 4.60 -16.94
CA GLN A 378 -9.65 5.03 -15.54
C GLN A 378 -10.54 6.25 -15.33
N CYS A 379 -11.09 6.43 -14.11
CA CYS A 379 -12.06 7.49 -13.84
C CYS A 379 -11.46 8.90 -13.86
N LEU A 380 -10.16 9.02 -13.49
CA LEU A 380 -9.45 10.28 -13.34
C LEU A 380 -8.32 10.48 -14.36
N PHE A 381 -7.96 9.45 -15.13
CA PHE A 381 -6.86 9.50 -16.07
C PHE A 381 -7.33 9.15 -17.51
N PRO A 382 -6.76 9.81 -18.54
CA PRO A 382 -5.84 10.97 -18.53
C PRO A 382 -6.53 12.28 -18.14
N LYS A 383 -7.84 12.34 -18.20
CA LYS A 383 -8.72 13.43 -17.77
C LYS A 383 -9.91 12.84 -17.03
N PRO A 384 -10.55 13.57 -16.12
CA PRO A 384 -11.77 13.12 -15.46
C PRO A 384 -12.81 12.63 -16.47
N CYS A 385 -13.42 11.49 -16.17
CA CYS A 385 -14.48 10.91 -17.02
C CYS A 385 -15.71 11.82 -17.02
N GLY A 386 -16.36 12.02 -18.16
CA GLY A 386 -17.57 12.83 -18.23
C GLY A 386 -18.74 12.33 -17.36
N ASN A 387 -18.72 11.04 -17.00
CA ASN A 387 -19.69 10.43 -16.09
C ASN A 387 -19.21 10.40 -14.62
N LEU A 388 -18.05 10.98 -14.32
CA LEU A 388 -17.51 11.02 -12.95
C LEU A 388 -18.41 11.91 -12.08
N THR A 389 -18.92 11.34 -11.00
CA THR A 389 -19.58 12.11 -9.94
C THR A 389 -18.50 12.67 -9.02
N VAL A 390 -18.38 13.99 -8.96
CA VAL A 390 -17.47 14.68 -8.06
C VAL A 390 -18.29 15.38 -6.99
N ASP A 391 -18.24 14.84 -5.77
CA ASP A 391 -19.00 15.39 -4.63
C ASP A 391 -18.32 15.05 -3.33
N HIS A 392 -17.97 16.10 -2.57
CA HIS A 392 -17.40 15.98 -1.23
C HIS A 392 -18.42 16.27 -0.11
N THR A 393 -19.68 16.46 -0.43
CA THR A 393 -20.71 16.89 0.55
C THR A 393 -20.85 15.89 1.69
N ASP A 394 -20.88 14.58 1.37
CA ASP A 394 -20.93 13.50 2.36
C ASP A 394 -19.70 13.54 3.30
N TYR A 395 -18.51 13.66 2.73
CA TYR A 395 -17.28 13.70 3.53
C TYR A 395 -17.19 14.92 4.43
N VAL A 396 -17.53 16.09 3.92
CA VAL A 396 -17.61 17.33 4.72
C VAL A 396 -18.61 17.19 5.86
N SER A 397 -19.77 16.59 5.58
CA SER A 397 -20.80 16.32 6.61
C SER A 397 -20.27 15.40 7.71
N LEU A 398 -19.61 14.28 7.34
CA LEU A 398 -18.98 13.37 8.29
C LEU A 398 -17.94 14.07 9.16
N LEU A 399 -17.02 14.81 8.56
CA LEU A 399 -15.96 15.54 9.28
C LEU A 399 -16.53 16.55 10.28
N ARG A 400 -17.61 17.26 9.91
CA ARG A 400 -18.31 18.19 10.78
C ARG A 400 -19.00 17.51 11.94
N LYS A 401 -19.62 16.32 11.73
CA LYS A 401 -20.21 15.50 12.80
C LYS A 401 -19.13 15.06 13.79
N LEU A 402 -18.02 14.51 13.30
CA LEU A 402 -16.91 14.07 14.15
C LEU A 402 -16.32 15.19 15.02
N ARG A 403 -16.18 16.40 14.47
CA ARG A 403 -15.71 17.57 15.23
C ARG A 403 -16.65 18.01 16.36
N LYS A 404 -17.93 17.63 16.29
CA LYS A 404 -18.93 17.98 17.30
C LYS A 404 -19.03 16.96 18.43
N LEU A 405 -18.38 15.80 18.31
CA LEU A 405 -18.41 14.80 19.36
C LEU A 405 -17.74 15.31 20.65
N SER A 406 -18.35 15.00 21.78
CA SER A 406 -17.79 15.29 23.10
C SER A 406 -16.44 14.60 23.26
N GLY A 407 -15.45 15.30 23.79
CA GLY A 407 -14.07 14.79 23.94
C GLY A 407 -13.19 14.97 22.70
N VAL A 408 -13.73 15.26 21.52
CA VAL A 408 -12.94 15.51 20.31
C VAL A 408 -12.54 16.97 20.22
N LYS A 409 -11.23 17.22 20.26
CA LYS A 409 -10.64 18.57 20.11
C LYS A 409 -10.31 18.87 18.65
N LYS A 410 -9.85 17.86 17.89
CA LYS A 410 -9.46 18.04 16.50
C LYS A 410 -9.54 16.72 15.72
N VAL A 411 -9.91 16.84 14.44
CA VAL A 411 -9.95 15.76 13.47
C VAL A 411 -8.97 16.11 12.37
N PHE A 412 -7.97 15.27 12.16
CA PHE A 412 -6.99 15.43 11.09
C PHE A 412 -7.31 14.52 9.89
N ILE A 413 -6.80 14.88 8.73
CA ILE A 413 -6.74 14.06 7.53
C ILE A 413 -5.27 13.87 7.19
N ARG A 414 -4.79 12.62 7.29
CA ARG A 414 -3.42 12.21 6.99
C ARG A 414 -3.33 11.26 5.81
N SER A 415 -4.39 10.51 5.54
CA SER A 415 -4.55 9.74 4.29
C SER A 415 -4.47 10.67 3.09
N GLY A 416 -3.96 10.19 1.98
CA GLY A 416 -3.77 11.02 0.81
C GLY A 416 -5.08 11.58 0.27
N VAL A 417 -5.12 12.90 0.10
CA VAL A 417 -6.19 13.60 -0.61
C VAL A 417 -5.91 13.51 -2.12
N ARG A 418 -6.90 13.17 -2.88
CA ARG A 418 -6.80 13.07 -4.33
C ARG A 418 -6.96 14.45 -4.98
N PHE A 419 -5.85 15.14 -5.16
CA PHE A 419 -5.83 16.54 -5.61
C PHE A 419 -6.55 16.78 -6.96
N ASP A 420 -6.50 15.83 -7.89
CA ASP A 420 -7.20 15.91 -9.17
C ASP A 420 -8.72 15.76 -9.03
N TYR A 421 -9.19 15.00 -8.03
CA TYR A 421 -10.61 14.93 -7.68
C TYR A 421 -11.07 16.24 -7.01
N VAL A 422 -10.22 16.83 -6.16
CA VAL A 422 -10.48 18.17 -5.58
C VAL A 422 -10.56 19.26 -6.67
N VAL A 423 -9.63 19.25 -7.64
CA VAL A 423 -9.67 20.21 -8.77
C VAL A 423 -10.91 20.05 -9.63
N ALA A 424 -11.41 18.82 -9.76
CA ALA A 424 -12.63 18.54 -10.53
C ALA A 424 -13.91 18.96 -9.79
N ASP A 425 -13.85 19.19 -8.47
CA ASP A 425 -14.97 19.71 -7.69
C ASP A 425 -15.16 21.20 -7.95
N LYS A 426 -16.36 21.58 -8.40
CA LYS A 426 -16.70 22.99 -8.64
C LYS A 426 -16.99 23.75 -7.34
N SER A 427 -17.19 23.03 -6.22
CA SER A 427 -17.48 23.61 -4.91
C SER A 427 -16.18 23.86 -4.13
N PRO A 428 -15.94 25.06 -3.61
CA PRO A 428 -14.77 25.32 -2.76
C PRO A 428 -14.92 24.79 -1.32
N VAL A 429 -16.10 24.27 -0.97
CA VAL A 429 -16.48 23.96 0.42
C VAL A 429 -15.55 22.94 1.05
N PHE A 430 -15.22 21.85 0.32
CA PHE A 430 -14.32 20.82 0.86
C PHE A 430 -12.93 21.37 1.13
N LEU A 431 -12.35 22.09 0.16
CA LEU A 431 -10.99 22.62 0.32
C LEU A 431 -10.90 23.66 1.43
N GLN A 432 -11.93 24.49 1.60
CA GLN A 432 -12.03 25.44 2.71
C GLN A 432 -12.17 24.73 4.06
N GLU A 433 -13.02 23.70 4.16
CA GLU A 433 -13.18 22.87 5.36
C GLU A 433 -11.86 22.18 5.73
N LEU A 434 -11.20 21.57 4.74
CA LEU A 434 -9.91 20.91 4.89
C LEU A 434 -8.86 21.84 5.48
N VAL A 435 -8.62 22.99 4.84
CA VAL A 435 -7.62 23.98 5.27
C VAL A 435 -7.95 24.54 6.65
N LYS A 436 -9.21 24.88 6.90
CA LYS A 436 -9.62 25.55 8.14
C LYS A 436 -9.51 24.63 9.36
N HIS A 437 -9.81 23.34 9.20
CA HIS A 437 -10.07 22.45 10.33
C HIS A 437 -9.22 21.17 10.38
N HIS A 438 -8.71 20.64 9.26
CA HIS A 438 -8.21 19.26 9.18
C HIS A 438 -6.72 19.13 8.86
N VAL A 439 -6.05 20.23 8.55
CA VAL A 439 -4.59 20.27 8.29
C VAL A 439 -3.85 20.83 9.50
N SER A 440 -2.75 20.20 9.89
CA SER A 440 -1.91 20.59 11.04
C SER A 440 -0.69 21.46 10.65
N GLY A 441 -0.77 22.20 9.53
CA GLY A 441 0.32 23.01 9.00
C GLY A 441 0.93 22.49 7.70
N GLN A 442 0.86 21.19 7.47
CA GLN A 442 1.33 20.55 6.24
C GLN A 442 0.29 19.59 5.70
N LEU A 443 -0.05 19.74 4.43
CA LEU A 443 -0.87 18.79 3.67
C LEU A 443 0.05 17.96 2.75
N ARG A 444 0.09 16.65 2.95
CA ARG A 444 0.82 15.74 2.06
C ARG A 444 -0.03 15.42 0.85
N VAL A 445 0.54 15.60 -0.33
CA VAL A 445 -0.09 15.28 -1.62
C VAL A 445 0.89 14.50 -2.49
N ALA A 446 0.37 13.64 -3.35
CA ALA A 446 1.18 12.71 -4.14
C ALA A 446 1.06 13.02 -5.64
N PRO A 447 1.72 14.09 -6.16
CA PRO A 447 1.84 14.31 -7.61
C PRO A 447 2.70 13.25 -8.30
N GLU A 448 3.59 12.58 -7.58
CA GLU A 448 4.52 11.52 -7.97
C GLU A 448 5.64 11.98 -8.91
N HIS A 449 5.38 12.82 -9.89
CA HIS A 449 6.35 13.35 -10.85
C HIS A 449 5.86 14.70 -11.44
N VAL A 450 6.72 15.36 -12.25
CA VAL A 450 6.36 16.60 -12.96
C VAL A 450 6.39 16.45 -14.49
N SER A 451 6.94 15.35 -14.98
CA SER A 451 6.94 15.05 -16.41
C SER A 451 5.64 14.38 -16.80
N ASN A 452 4.89 14.99 -17.73
CA ASN A 452 3.63 14.44 -18.23
C ASN A 452 3.82 13.07 -18.91
N GLN A 453 4.99 12.80 -19.51
CA GLN A 453 5.32 11.48 -20.04
C GLN A 453 5.38 10.42 -18.94
N VAL A 454 6.05 10.71 -17.83
CA VAL A 454 6.16 9.76 -16.69
C VAL A 454 4.80 9.61 -16.00
N LEU A 455 4.09 10.72 -15.79
CA LEU A 455 2.73 10.73 -15.21
C LEU A 455 1.76 9.90 -16.06
N HIS A 456 1.88 9.94 -17.39
CA HIS A 456 1.09 9.08 -18.28
C HIS A 456 1.29 7.60 -17.97
N TYR A 457 2.54 7.13 -17.86
CA TYR A 457 2.83 5.73 -17.50
C TYR A 457 2.47 5.38 -16.04
N MET A 458 2.37 6.38 -15.17
CA MET A 458 1.88 6.20 -13.80
C MET A 458 0.35 6.10 -13.71
N GLY A 459 -0.39 6.46 -14.77
CA GLY A 459 -1.85 6.60 -14.71
C GLY A 459 -2.27 7.77 -13.80
N LYS A 460 -1.50 8.87 -13.82
CA LYS A 460 -1.71 10.08 -13.02
C LYS A 460 -2.09 11.26 -13.91
N PRO A 461 -2.82 12.24 -13.38
CA PRO A 461 -3.14 13.46 -14.14
C PRO A 461 -1.87 14.23 -14.51
N SER A 462 -2.00 15.11 -15.49
CA SER A 462 -0.88 15.95 -15.91
C SER A 462 -0.42 16.92 -14.81
N HIS A 463 0.82 17.40 -14.90
CA HIS A 463 1.40 18.30 -13.90
C HIS A 463 0.62 19.61 -13.76
N GLU A 464 0.00 20.08 -14.83
CA GLU A 464 -0.82 21.30 -14.83
C GLU A 464 -2.03 21.18 -13.86
N VAL A 465 -2.61 19.99 -13.70
CA VAL A 465 -3.68 19.74 -12.73
C VAL A 465 -3.16 19.90 -11.29
N TYR A 466 -1.92 19.47 -11.05
CA TYR A 466 -1.30 19.67 -9.74
C TYR A 466 -1.04 21.16 -9.46
N GLN A 467 -0.59 21.94 -10.47
CA GLN A 467 -0.44 23.39 -10.31
C GLN A 467 -1.78 24.06 -10.01
N GLN A 468 -2.84 23.70 -10.71
CA GLN A 468 -4.20 24.20 -10.43
C GLN A 468 -4.63 23.90 -8.97
N PHE A 469 -4.32 22.71 -8.47
CA PHE A 469 -4.57 22.38 -7.07
C PHE A 469 -3.78 23.29 -6.11
N LEU A 470 -2.51 23.55 -6.37
CA LEU A 470 -1.69 24.44 -5.52
C LEU A 470 -2.26 25.85 -5.48
N ASP A 471 -2.70 26.40 -6.63
CA ASP A 471 -3.32 27.72 -6.72
C ASP A 471 -4.63 27.78 -5.89
N GLN A 472 -5.46 26.71 -5.99
CA GLN A 472 -6.69 26.63 -5.19
C GLN A 472 -6.39 26.49 -3.69
N TYR A 473 -5.38 25.71 -3.34
CA TYR A 473 -4.97 25.51 -1.95
C TYR A 473 -4.43 26.79 -1.32
N GLU A 474 -3.64 27.56 -2.07
CA GLU A 474 -3.13 28.87 -1.64
C GLU A 474 -4.26 29.89 -1.43
N LYS A 475 -5.22 29.96 -2.37
CA LYS A 475 -6.42 30.79 -2.22
C LYS A 475 -7.24 30.41 -1.00
N ALA A 476 -7.41 29.10 -0.73
CA ALA A 476 -8.12 28.63 0.46
C ALA A 476 -7.39 28.98 1.76
N ASN A 477 -6.06 28.89 1.80
CA ASN A 477 -5.23 29.34 2.92
C ASN A 477 -5.44 30.84 3.18
N ALA A 478 -5.34 31.67 2.15
CA ALA A 478 -5.53 33.11 2.26
C ALA A 478 -6.94 33.44 2.77
N ALA A 479 -7.98 32.82 2.20
CA ALA A 479 -9.37 33.05 2.59
C ALA A 479 -9.68 32.62 4.04
N THR A 480 -8.95 31.66 4.60
CA THR A 480 -9.15 31.16 5.97
C THR A 480 -8.15 31.76 6.98
N GLY A 481 -7.24 32.63 6.56
CA GLY A 481 -6.19 33.21 7.40
C GLY A 481 -5.18 32.17 7.90
N ARG A 482 -5.04 31.03 7.20
CA ARG A 482 -4.09 29.96 7.54
C ARG A 482 -2.80 30.11 6.77
N LYS A 483 -1.70 29.67 7.37
CA LYS A 483 -0.39 29.57 6.75
C LYS A 483 0.04 28.12 6.77
N GLN A 484 -0.33 27.38 5.73
CA GLN A 484 -0.08 25.94 5.61
C GLN A 484 0.60 25.66 4.26
N TYR A 485 1.33 24.56 4.19
CA TYR A 485 2.13 24.20 3.02
C TYR A 485 1.69 22.85 2.47
N ALA A 486 1.60 22.73 1.15
CA ALA A 486 1.51 21.45 0.47
C ALA A 486 2.91 20.82 0.37
N VAL A 487 3.03 19.59 0.85
CA VAL A 487 4.28 18.82 0.80
C VAL A 487 4.13 17.73 -0.26
N PRO A 488 4.76 17.90 -1.43
CA PRO A 488 4.64 16.93 -2.51
C PRO A 488 5.45 15.67 -2.22
N TYR A 489 4.88 14.55 -2.62
CA TYR A 489 5.52 13.25 -2.61
C TYR A 489 5.93 12.89 -4.05
N PHE A 490 7.20 12.58 -4.25
CA PHE A 490 7.76 12.26 -5.56
C PHE A 490 8.39 10.87 -5.61
N MET A 491 8.32 10.26 -6.79
CA MET A 491 8.84 8.94 -7.07
C MET A 491 9.86 8.99 -8.21
N SER A 492 11.05 8.43 -8.00
CA SER A 492 12.06 8.26 -9.05
C SER A 492 11.97 6.90 -9.71
N SER A 493 12.62 6.76 -10.85
CA SER A 493 12.90 5.49 -11.52
C SER A 493 11.65 4.68 -11.93
N HIS A 494 10.50 5.33 -12.08
CA HIS A 494 9.30 4.70 -12.64
C HIS A 494 9.52 4.38 -14.14
N PRO A 495 8.88 3.32 -14.70
CA PRO A 495 8.83 3.13 -16.15
C PRO A 495 8.49 4.42 -16.89
N GLY A 496 9.22 4.73 -17.95
CA GLY A 496 9.12 5.98 -18.71
C GLY A 496 10.00 7.13 -18.21
N CYS A 497 10.61 7.02 -17.02
CA CYS A 497 11.48 8.06 -16.48
C CYS A 497 12.90 7.93 -17.02
N THR A 498 13.24 8.74 -18.02
CA THR A 498 14.62 8.90 -18.51
C THR A 498 15.39 9.87 -17.62
N ILE A 499 16.72 9.95 -17.80
CA ILE A 499 17.53 10.94 -17.08
C ILE A 499 17.06 12.38 -17.38
N LYS A 500 16.57 12.66 -18.59
CA LYS A 500 16.03 13.99 -18.94
C LYS A 500 14.80 14.32 -18.09
N GLU A 501 13.91 13.34 -17.88
CA GLU A 501 12.71 13.52 -17.06
C GLU A 501 13.08 13.67 -15.57
N ALA A 502 14.10 12.96 -15.09
CA ALA A 502 14.61 13.11 -13.74
C ALA A 502 15.24 14.50 -13.50
N VAL A 503 15.91 15.08 -14.50
CA VAL A 503 16.44 16.46 -14.43
C VAL A 503 15.29 17.47 -14.33
N LYS A 504 14.20 17.32 -15.11
CA LYS A 504 13.01 18.18 -14.99
C LYS A 504 12.43 18.16 -13.56
N LEU A 505 12.39 16.98 -12.95
CA LEU A 505 11.95 16.86 -11.56
C LEU A 505 12.91 17.58 -10.60
N ALA A 506 14.23 17.47 -10.81
CA ALA A 506 15.23 18.17 -10.01
C ALA A 506 15.12 19.70 -10.13
N GLU A 507 14.85 20.21 -11.34
CA GLU A 507 14.60 21.64 -11.57
C GLU A 507 13.37 22.12 -10.79
N TYR A 508 12.28 21.34 -10.83
CA TYR A 508 11.08 21.66 -10.07
C TYR A 508 11.33 21.64 -8.55
N VAL A 509 12.04 20.64 -8.02
CA VAL A 509 12.43 20.57 -6.61
C VAL A 509 13.30 21.76 -6.20
N ARG A 510 14.18 22.24 -7.08
CA ARG A 510 14.94 23.49 -6.87
C ARG A 510 13.99 24.68 -6.70
N ASP A 511 13.03 24.81 -7.60
CA ASP A 511 12.12 25.95 -7.66
C ASP A 511 11.13 25.96 -6.47
N LEU A 512 10.83 24.80 -5.88
CA LEU A 512 10.10 24.70 -4.60
C LEU A 512 10.86 25.29 -3.41
N GLY A 513 12.18 25.49 -3.51
CA GLY A 513 13.01 26.06 -2.45
C GLY A 513 13.39 25.12 -1.31
N PHE A 514 12.78 23.95 -1.19
CA PHE A 514 13.14 22.91 -0.23
C PHE A 514 13.53 21.60 -0.94
N THR A 515 14.28 20.77 -0.25
CA THR A 515 14.68 19.46 -0.79
C THR A 515 13.93 18.37 -0.02
N PRO A 516 13.26 17.42 -0.70
CA PRO A 516 12.61 16.31 -0.02
C PRO A 516 13.62 15.51 0.82
N GLU A 517 13.34 15.31 2.09
CA GLU A 517 14.18 14.48 2.97
C GLU A 517 14.06 13.01 2.61
N GLN A 518 12.84 12.58 2.28
CA GLN A 518 12.54 11.23 1.85
C GLN A 518 12.23 11.22 0.36
N VAL A 519 12.94 10.38 -0.37
CA VAL A 519 12.75 10.11 -1.79
C VAL A 519 12.41 8.65 -1.95
N GLN A 520 11.34 8.37 -2.68
CA GLN A 520 10.94 7.00 -2.99
C GLN A 520 11.33 6.65 -4.41
N ASP A 521 12.01 5.51 -4.57
CA ASP A 521 12.16 4.90 -5.89
C ASP A 521 10.91 4.05 -6.18
N PHE A 522 10.57 3.92 -7.46
CA PHE A 522 9.55 2.99 -7.89
C PHE A 522 9.86 1.57 -7.39
N TYR A 523 8.90 1.00 -6.68
CA TYR A 523 9.01 -0.35 -6.15
C TYR A 523 8.19 -1.31 -7.03
N PRO A 524 8.83 -2.24 -7.75
CA PRO A 524 8.13 -3.20 -8.60
C PRO A 524 7.33 -4.22 -7.77
N THR A 525 6.15 -3.82 -7.32
CA THR A 525 5.24 -4.68 -6.57
C THR A 525 4.55 -5.65 -7.54
N PRO A 526 4.49 -6.97 -7.25
CA PRO A 526 3.83 -7.94 -8.12
C PRO A 526 2.41 -7.51 -8.49
N SER A 527 1.94 -7.95 -9.64
CA SER A 527 0.58 -7.73 -10.15
C SER A 527 0.18 -6.25 -10.24
N THR A 528 1.11 -5.35 -10.57
CA THR A 528 0.80 -3.98 -10.95
C THR A 528 1.14 -3.72 -12.41
N LEU A 529 0.39 -2.81 -13.05
CA LEU A 529 0.62 -2.45 -14.46
C LEU A 529 2.03 -1.90 -14.67
N SER A 530 2.51 -1.06 -13.72
CA SER A 530 3.87 -0.53 -13.75
C SER A 530 4.95 -1.61 -13.61
N THR A 531 4.69 -2.66 -12.82
CA THR A 531 5.63 -3.80 -12.71
C THR A 531 5.65 -4.64 -13.97
N CYS A 532 4.50 -4.81 -14.64
CA CYS A 532 4.46 -5.42 -15.97
C CYS A 532 5.31 -4.64 -16.98
N MET A 533 5.15 -3.31 -17.04
CA MET A 533 6.00 -2.46 -17.88
C MET A 533 7.48 -2.58 -17.49
N TYR A 534 7.79 -2.55 -16.19
CA TYR A 534 9.16 -2.67 -15.68
C TYR A 534 9.85 -3.96 -16.15
N TYR A 535 9.16 -5.08 -16.07
CA TYR A 535 9.69 -6.37 -16.50
C TYR A 535 9.79 -6.48 -18.01
N THR A 536 8.73 -6.15 -18.73
CA THR A 536 8.62 -6.41 -20.17
C THR A 536 9.23 -5.32 -21.04
N GLY A 537 9.20 -4.07 -20.60
CA GLY A 537 9.49 -2.89 -21.45
C GLY A 537 8.32 -2.55 -22.40
N ILE A 538 7.13 -3.11 -22.14
CA ILE A 538 5.94 -2.94 -22.97
C ILE A 538 4.77 -2.52 -22.08
N HIS A 539 4.00 -1.51 -22.51
CA HIS A 539 2.74 -1.18 -21.86
C HIS A 539 1.69 -2.26 -22.21
N PRO A 540 1.16 -3.01 -21.22
CA PRO A 540 0.37 -4.21 -21.52
C PRO A 540 -0.94 -3.92 -22.28
N LEU A 541 -1.56 -2.76 -22.07
CA LEU A 541 -2.83 -2.40 -22.69
C LEU A 541 -2.65 -1.73 -24.07
N THR A 542 -1.67 -0.84 -24.23
CA THR A 542 -1.44 -0.09 -25.49
C THR A 542 -0.42 -0.75 -26.40
N LYS A 543 0.37 -1.70 -25.89
CA LYS A 543 1.48 -2.40 -26.59
C LYS A 543 2.66 -1.50 -26.95
N GLU A 544 2.69 -0.27 -26.48
CA GLU A 544 3.80 0.68 -26.68
C GLU A 544 5.07 0.19 -25.98
N LYS A 545 6.23 0.48 -26.58
CA LYS A 545 7.53 0.31 -25.92
C LYS A 545 7.71 1.39 -24.87
N VAL A 546 8.14 0.98 -23.68
CA VAL A 546 8.35 1.87 -22.53
C VAL A 546 9.81 1.82 -22.12
N TYR A 547 10.43 2.98 -21.95
CA TYR A 547 11.77 3.08 -21.38
C TYR A 547 11.78 2.62 -19.92
N ILE A 548 12.77 1.81 -19.56
CA ILE A 548 12.87 1.27 -18.19
C ILE A 548 14.26 1.57 -17.62
N PRO A 549 14.38 2.35 -16.56
CA PRO A 549 15.63 2.55 -15.83
C PRO A 549 15.99 1.29 -15.06
N ARG A 550 16.73 0.38 -15.68
CA ARG A 550 17.09 -0.93 -15.08
C ARG A 550 18.41 -0.90 -14.35
N ASP A 551 19.34 -0.10 -14.86
CA ASP A 551 20.67 0.00 -14.27
C ASP A 551 20.60 0.57 -12.83
N PRO A 552 21.15 -0.12 -11.83
CA PRO A 552 21.22 0.38 -10.45
C PRO A 552 21.95 1.73 -10.34
N HIS A 553 22.93 1.97 -11.17
CA HIS A 553 23.66 3.24 -11.20
C HIS A 553 22.79 4.38 -11.72
N GLU A 554 22.05 4.15 -12.82
CA GLU A 554 21.08 5.12 -13.31
C GLU A 554 20.01 5.45 -12.25
N LYS A 555 19.48 4.44 -11.56
CA LYS A 555 18.53 4.66 -10.46
C LYS A 555 19.13 5.51 -9.34
N ALA A 556 20.40 5.28 -9.00
CA ALA A 556 21.12 6.10 -8.02
C ALA A 556 21.26 7.55 -8.48
N ILE A 557 21.55 7.78 -9.77
CA ILE A 557 21.60 9.12 -10.39
C ILE A 557 20.22 9.81 -10.31
N GLN A 558 19.14 9.13 -10.72
CA GLN A 558 17.79 9.69 -10.68
C GLN A 558 17.38 10.09 -9.25
N ARG A 559 17.71 9.26 -8.25
CA ARG A 559 17.48 9.58 -6.83
C ARG A 559 18.33 10.76 -6.36
N ALA A 560 19.62 10.78 -6.74
CA ALA A 560 20.55 11.84 -6.39
C ALA A 560 20.10 13.20 -6.94
N LEU A 561 19.53 13.24 -8.14
CA LEU A 561 18.97 14.44 -8.75
C LEU A 561 17.87 15.07 -7.89
N MET A 562 16.98 14.29 -7.29
CA MET A 562 15.96 14.82 -6.37
C MET A 562 16.57 15.35 -5.06
N GLN A 563 17.72 14.83 -4.65
CA GLN A 563 18.48 15.25 -3.45
C GLN A 563 19.77 15.98 -3.80
N TYR A 564 19.74 16.80 -4.82
CA TYR A 564 20.92 17.46 -5.42
C TYR A 564 21.70 18.34 -4.45
N LYS A 565 21.05 18.85 -3.37
CA LYS A 565 21.71 19.67 -2.34
C LYS A 565 22.60 18.85 -1.39
N ASN A 566 22.41 17.51 -1.34
CA ASN A 566 23.25 16.65 -0.52
C ASN A 566 24.66 16.57 -1.13
N PRO A 567 25.73 17.00 -0.41
CA PRO A 567 27.10 16.97 -0.94
C PRO A 567 27.55 15.58 -1.38
N ALA A 568 27.09 14.52 -0.72
CA ALA A 568 27.41 13.13 -1.08
C ALA A 568 26.93 12.75 -2.48
N ASN A 569 25.88 13.41 -2.98
CA ASN A 569 25.27 13.14 -4.28
C ASN A 569 25.94 13.91 -5.45
N ARG A 570 26.87 14.81 -5.15
CA ARG A 570 27.43 15.75 -6.14
C ARG A 570 27.89 15.08 -7.44
N ASN A 571 28.66 14.00 -7.35
CA ASN A 571 29.21 13.31 -8.53
C ASN A 571 28.11 12.68 -9.37
N LEU A 572 27.14 12.03 -8.73
CA LEU A 572 26.00 11.44 -9.42
C LEU A 572 25.13 12.51 -10.10
N VAL A 573 24.89 13.63 -9.43
CA VAL A 573 24.14 14.76 -10.03
C VAL A 573 24.88 15.31 -11.23
N LEU A 574 26.20 15.54 -11.14
CA LEU A 574 27.01 16.04 -12.27
C LEU A 574 26.98 15.07 -13.44
N GLU A 575 27.09 13.77 -13.18
CA GLU A 575 26.99 12.72 -14.20
C GLU A 575 25.61 12.73 -14.86
N GLY A 576 24.53 12.78 -14.08
CA GLY A 576 23.16 12.88 -14.60
C GLY A 576 22.93 14.11 -15.48
N LEU A 577 23.49 15.26 -15.10
CA LEU A 577 23.42 16.48 -15.90
C LEU A 577 24.20 16.34 -17.23
N LYS A 578 25.37 15.70 -17.24
CA LYS A 578 26.12 15.38 -18.46
C LYS A 578 25.34 14.45 -19.38
N MET A 579 24.77 13.36 -18.82
CA MET A 579 23.95 12.40 -19.57
C MET A 579 22.72 13.06 -20.21
N ALA A 580 22.10 14.01 -19.50
CA ALA A 580 20.95 14.76 -20.00
C ALA A 580 21.29 15.88 -20.96
N GLY A 581 22.58 16.22 -21.12
CA GLY A 581 23.05 17.38 -21.91
C GLY A 581 22.72 18.72 -21.25
N ARG A 582 22.58 18.76 -19.90
CA ARG A 582 22.13 19.93 -19.13
C ARG A 582 23.25 20.53 -18.26
N MET A 583 24.42 20.72 -18.86
CA MET A 583 25.56 21.38 -18.18
C MET A 583 25.30 22.87 -17.89
N ASP A 584 24.31 23.48 -18.49
CA ASP A 584 23.76 24.79 -18.14
C ASP A 584 23.30 24.91 -16.70
N LEU A 585 22.96 23.79 -16.07
CA LEU A 585 22.54 23.68 -14.65
C LEU A 585 23.75 23.62 -13.68
N VAL A 586 24.97 23.67 -14.17
CA VAL A 586 26.20 23.78 -13.36
C VAL A 586 26.73 25.20 -13.45
N GLY A 587 26.61 25.99 -12.38
CA GLY A 587 27.00 27.40 -12.40
C GLY A 587 26.69 28.10 -11.08
N PHE A 588 26.78 29.43 -11.08
CA PHE A 588 26.49 30.25 -9.89
C PHE A 588 25.10 30.89 -9.93
N GLY A 589 24.40 30.77 -11.05
CA GLY A 589 23.06 31.34 -11.22
C GLY A 589 21.99 30.67 -10.35
N PRO A 590 20.87 31.34 -10.09
CA PRO A 590 19.79 30.83 -9.23
C PRO A 590 19.11 29.58 -9.82
N LYS A 591 19.20 29.39 -11.14
CA LYS A 591 18.66 28.22 -11.84
C LYS A 591 19.60 27.00 -11.87
N CYS A 592 20.84 27.12 -11.37
CA CYS A 592 21.79 26.01 -11.32
C CYS A 592 21.48 25.05 -10.17
N LEU A 593 21.68 23.75 -10.43
CA LEU A 593 21.58 22.69 -9.42
C LEU A 593 22.89 22.48 -8.66
N LEU A 594 24.02 22.64 -9.36
CA LEU A 594 25.35 22.49 -8.79
C LEU A 594 26.19 23.73 -9.01
N ARG A 595 27.04 24.05 -8.02
CA ARG A 595 28.11 25.05 -8.21
C ARG A 595 29.31 24.35 -8.85
N PRO A 596 30.08 25.05 -9.74
CA PRO A 596 31.33 24.51 -10.26
C PRO A 596 32.29 24.16 -9.10
N GLU A 597 33.18 23.19 -9.32
CA GLU A 597 34.27 22.97 -8.39
C GLU A 597 35.20 24.17 -8.37
N ARG A 598 35.58 24.63 -7.20
CA ARG A 598 36.66 25.59 -7.07
C ARG A 598 37.96 24.91 -7.51
N ASP A 599 38.58 25.45 -8.54
CA ASP A 599 39.87 24.98 -9.03
C ASP A 599 40.93 25.31 -7.98
N ARG A 600 41.16 24.37 -7.01
CA ARG A 600 42.18 24.52 -5.98
C ARG A 600 43.58 24.74 -6.55
N ARG A 601 43.80 24.50 -7.84
CA ARG A 601 45.08 24.73 -8.53
C ARG A 601 45.36 26.20 -8.82
N LYS A 602 44.37 27.10 -8.76
CA LYS A 602 44.59 28.55 -9.02
C LYS A 602 44.84 29.36 -7.75
N GLU A 603 44.66 28.81 -6.55
CA GLU A 603 44.96 29.53 -5.31
C GLU A 603 46.41 29.31 -4.81
N SER A 604 47.13 28.30 -5.29
CA SER A 604 48.54 28.10 -4.96
C SER A 604 49.52 29.01 -5.74
N GLY A 605 49.01 29.81 -6.68
CA GLY A 605 49.84 30.71 -7.48
C GLY A 605 49.78 32.20 -7.09
N ARG A 606 49.06 32.58 -6.03
CA ARG A 606 48.96 33.97 -5.57
C ARG A 606 49.23 34.15 -4.06
N ALA A 607 50.28 33.54 -3.58
CA ALA A 607 50.78 33.83 -2.25
C ALA A 607 52.30 33.98 -2.30
N ILE A 608 52.80 35.09 -2.80
CA ILE A 608 54.08 35.73 -2.42
C ILE A 608 53.96 37.19 -2.89
N SER A 609 53.56 38.09 -2.00
CA SER A 609 54.16 39.42 -1.77
C SER A 609 53.30 40.21 -0.78
N GLY A 610 53.94 40.69 0.29
CA GLY A 610 53.45 41.82 1.05
C GLY A 610 52.94 41.52 2.44
N ALA A 611 53.86 41.49 3.40
CA ALA A 611 53.58 41.59 4.81
C ALA A 611 52.85 42.88 5.16
N GLU A 612 51.85 42.82 6.04
CA GLU A 612 51.79 43.65 7.25
C GLU A 612 50.67 43.19 8.19
N ARG A 613 51.13 42.93 9.42
CA ARG A 613 50.25 42.59 10.58
C ARG A 613 49.45 43.82 11.02
N LYS A 614 48.13 43.65 11.14
CA LYS A 614 47.38 44.36 12.19
C LYS A 614 46.45 43.38 12.88
N LYS A 615 46.71 43.21 14.19
CA LYS A 615 45.83 42.57 15.17
C LYS A 615 44.55 43.41 15.34
N SER A 616 43.40 42.82 15.24
CA SER A 616 42.19 43.29 15.94
C SER A 616 41.39 42.11 16.46
N GLN A 617 41.04 42.26 17.72
CA GLN A 617 40.34 41.31 18.56
C GLN A 617 38.89 41.04 18.12
N GLY A 618 38.48 39.81 18.19
CA GLY A 618 37.28 39.27 18.81
C GLY A 618 35.92 39.74 18.36
N ARG A 619 35.19 38.80 17.77
CA ARG A 619 33.80 38.48 18.13
C ARG A 619 33.40 37.18 17.42
N LYS A 620 33.12 36.11 18.21
CA LYS A 620 32.50 34.86 17.73
C LYS A 620 31.03 35.11 17.47
N PRO A 621 30.45 34.68 16.33
CA PRO A 621 29.00 34.63 16.16
C PRO A 621 28.46 33.34 16.77
N ALA A 622 27.38 33.50 17.54
CA ALA A 622 26.67 32.42 18.21
C ALA A 622 26.00 31.49 17.20
N ARG A 623 26.30 30.20 17.32
CA ARG A 623 25.54 29.10 16.69
C ARG A 623 24.18 28.99 17.37
N LYS A 624 23.11 29.29 16.65
CA LYS A 624 21.75 28.86 17.03
C LYS A 624 21.56 27.41 16.60
N THR A 625 21.75 26.51 17.54
CA THR A 625 21.29 25.12 17.45
C THR A 625 19.83 25.07 17.82
N ILE A 626 18.97 24.70 16.88
CA ILE A 626 17.57 24.32 17.19
C ILE A 626 17.65 22.91 17.81
N ARG A 627 17.47 22.84 19.12
CA ARG A 627 17.33 21.59 19.85
C ARG A 627 15.90 21.05 19.67
N ASN A 628 15.80 19.86 19.14
CA ASN A 628 14.63 19.00 19.27
C ASN A 628 14.45 18.65 20.76
N THR A 629 13.42 19.19 21.39
CA THR A 629 12.97 18.79 22.71
C THR A 629 11.80 17.81 22.59
N HIS A 630 12.11 16.53 22.54
CA HIS A 630 11.25 15.49 23.09
C HIS A 630 12.10 14.65 24.05
N LYS A 631 12.11 15.06 25.31
CA LYS A 631 12.45 14.20 26.45
C LYS A 631 11.22 14.09 27.35
N LYS A 632 10.80 12.86 27.51
CA LYS A 632 10.16 12.15 28.62
C LYS A 632 9.62 12.98 29.79
N LYS A 633 8.32 12.88 30.01
CA LYS A 633 7.75 12.40 31.27
C LYS A 633 6.49 11.61 30.96
#